data_5cee926fd841b88fd253d766ee7946b4
#
_entry.id   5cee926fd841b88fd253d766ee7946b4
#
_cell.length_a   1.000
_cell.length_b   1.000
_cell.length_c   1.000
_cell.angle_alpha   90.00
_cell.angle_beta   90.00
_cell.angle_gamma   90.00
#
_symmetry.space_group_name_H-M   'P 1'
#
loop_
_entity.id
_entity.type
_entity.pdbx_description
1 polymer ?
#
loop_
_entity_poly.entity_id
_entity_poly.type
_entity_poly.pdbx_seq_one_letter_code
_entity_poly.pdbx_strand_id
1 'polypeptide(L)'
;MATRVAAAAMIAFALGCSSSAEGPHSGMSADAGDGSMGSPDGASSAASDAGTPPGTDQDAEGNGPPAGTAGNNCPPSWTTTPACGGGSYDAGVPDFGPNVIVFTPSMPMSTIQNQLDTIYAKMDADQFDDLGYALLFMPGQYSLDVQVGFYTHVIGLGESPDDVTITGAVRVMADWLGNDNATQNFWRTAENLAVVPTAAIDDGTDIWATAQGTALRRVHVRGSIALYDDGGWASGGFIADSKIDTQITSGSQQQYLTRNVDLTNWQGSNWNMVFVGDGQPPSGTWPHPPYTVVNATPVVREKPFLYVDSGGNYLVMVPALKTNATGSSWGADAPGSPVPPGSPLSIDRFYIAKPTVDTATTLNAALAAGKHLLLTPGGYSLDGPIEVTQPNTVVIGIGLPVLTPTNGTAALTVADVDGVTIAGLLIQAGAKSSPTLVEMGSPGSSADHSANPTALFDVNCRIGGYIAGTASVCFTINSNDVIDDDSWLWRADHGTGVGWTANMSNSGIVVNGDDVTAYGLFSEHHQSFQALWNGNGGSVYFYQSEMPYDPPNQGAWMESPSEDGYASYKVSDNVTTHLAFGLGVYSFFDNPVHAANAIETPTGSGIVMHHMMTYSSATGGINDIINGTGGPATAYSAN
;
A
#
# COMPACT_ATOMS: atom_id res chain seq x y z
N MET A 1 17.35 -2.88 -16.76
CA MET A 1 16.31 -2.83 -15.72
C MET A 1 16.61 -3.76 -14.56
N ALA A 2 16.86 -5.04 -14.76
CA ALA A 2 17.27 -5.97 -13.68
C ALA A 2 18.58 -5.56 -12.94
N THR A 3 19.43 -4.77 -13.56
CA THR A 3 20.71 -4.31 -13.00
C THR A 3 20.58 -3.20 -11.93
N ARG A 4 19.47 -2.47 -11.88
CA ARG A 4 19.28 -1.36 -10.93
C ARG A 4 18.89 -1.85 -9.52
N VAL A 5 18.07 -2.89 -9.44
CA VAL A 5 17.63 -3.47 -8.15
C VAL A 5 18.78 -4.20 -7.44
N ALA A 6 19.70 -4.83 -8.20
CA ALA A 6 20.85 -5.51 -7.63
C ALA A 6 21.89 -4.57 -6.98
N ALA A 7 21.99 -3.30 -7.43
CA ALA A 7 22.98 -2.36 -6.88
C ALA A 7 22.59 -1.84 -5.49
N ALA A 8 21.32 -1.64 -5.21
CA ALA A 8 20.85 -1.20 -3.89
C ALA A 8 21.02 -2.30 -2.82
N ALA A 9 20.96 -3.58 -3.21
CA ALA A 9 21.11 -4.70 -2.30
C ALA A 9 22.57 -4.98 -1.85
N MET A 10 23.57 -4.61 -2.64
CA MET A 10 24.97 -5.01 -2.36
C MET A 10 25.72 -4.13 -1.33
N ILE A 11 25.23 -2.95 -1.00
CA ILE A 11 25.96 -2.00 -0.13
C ILE A 11 25.61 -2.15 1.37
N ALA A 12 24.52 -2.80 1.72
CA ALA A 12 24.08 -2.94 3.10
C ALA A 12 24.76 -4.09 3.91
N PHE A 13 25.66 -4.86 3.31
CA PHE A 13 26.25 -6.04 3.96
C PHE A 13 27.42 -5.74 4.93
N ALA A 14 27.79 -4.48 5.16
CA ALA A 14 29.01 -4.13 5.91
C ALA A 14 28.80 -3.69 7.37
N LEU A 15 27.58 -3.64 7.91
CA LEU A 15 27.40 -3.18 9.30
C LEU A 15 26.42 -4.07 10.08
N GLY A 16 27.02 -4.96 10.87
CA GLY A 16 26.52 -5.24 12.19
C GLY A 16 25.77 -6.53 12.47
N CYS A 17 26.49 -7.57 12.77
CA CYS A 17 26.08 -8.49 13.83
C CYS A 17 27.25 -8.71 14.79
N SER A 18 27.23 -8.04 15.93
CA SER A 18 27.96 -8.48 17.11
C SER A 18 26.97 -8.72 18.24
N SER A 19 26.53 -9.93 18.39
CA SER A 19 25.98 -10.43 19.65
C SER A 19 27.03 -11.28 20.34
N SER A 20 27.60 -10.73 21.41
CA SER A 20 28.46 -11.44 22.36
C SER A 20 27.70 -12.51 23.09
N ALA A 21 28.15 -13.74 22.98
CA ALA A 21 27.91 -14.78 24.00
C ALA A 21 29.27 -15.41 24.33
N GLU A 22 29.73 -15.17 25.54
CA GLU A 22 30.91 -15.80 26.13
C GLU A 22 30.69 -17.26 26.48
N GLY A 23 31.79 -18.06 26.35
CA GLY A 23 31.95 -19.35 27.01
C GLY A 23 33.03 -20.23 26.35
N PRO A 24 33.87 -20.90 27.10
CA PRO A 24 35.31 -20.91 26.85
C PRO A 24 35.94 -22.22 26.39
N HIS A 25 37.22 -22.10 25.94
CA HIS A 25 38.34 -23.10 25.89
C HIS A 25 38.46 -24.07 24.70
N SER A 26 39.49 -24.02 24.03
CA SER A 26 40.88 -24.51 24.03
C SER A 26 41.32 -24.88 22.63
N GLY A 27 42.34 -24.30 22.08
CA GLY A 27 43.69 -24.77 22.05
C GLY A 27 44.16 -25.34 20.71
N MET A 28 45.29 -24.82 20.21
CA MET A 28 46.31 -25.38 19.29
C MET A 28 46.12 -25.17 17.79
N SER A 29 46.85 -24.24 17.23
CA SER A 29 48.18 -24.15 16.62
C SER A 29 48.33 -24.70 15.19
N ALA A 30 48.79 -23.78 14.32
CA ALA A 30 49.75 -23.91 13.20
C ALA A 30 49.33 -24.80 12.01
N ASP A 31 49.45 -24.42 10.79
CA ASP A 31 50.65 -23.99 10.09
C ASP A 31 50.34 -23.51 8.65
N ALA A 32 51.30 -22.81 8.08
CA ALA A 32 51.30 -22.10 6.82
C ALA A 32 51.27 -23.00 5.57
N GLY A 33 50.86 -22.41 4.43
CA GLY A 33 51.06 -23.00 3.10
C GLY A 33 50.65 -22.10 1.96
N ASP A 34 51.57 -21.33 1.52
CA ASP A 34 51.74 -20.55 0.29
C ASP A 34 51.43 -21.32 -1.00
N GLY A 35 50.98 -20.64 -2.08
CA GLY A 35 50.93 -21.27 -3.41
C GLY A 35 50.11 -20.55 -4.46
N SER A 36 50.72 -19.61 -5.05
CA SER A 36 50.49 -18.76 -6.23
C SER A 36 50.12 -19.44 -7.55
N MET A 37 49.62 -18.62 -8.48
CA MET A 37 49.63 -18.62 -9.96
C MET A 37 48.59 -19.51 -10.67
N GLY A 38 47.85 -19.00 -11.66
CA GLY A 38 48.13 -18.39 -12.90
C GLY A 38 46.86 -18.34 -13.77
N SER A 39 46.62 -17.24 -14.41
CA SER A 39 45.84 -17.14 -15.65
C SER A 39 46.65 -17.69 -16.82
N PRO A 40 46.04 -18.09 -17.94
CA PRO A 40 45.93 -17.15 -19.04
C PRO A 40 44.70 -17.30 -19.99
N ASP A 41 44.38 -16.18 -20.56
CA ASP A 41 43.88 -15.81 -21.89
C ASP A 41 43.50 -16.88 -22.93
N GLY A 42 42.46 -16.52 -23.70
CA GLY A 42 42.22 -17.12 -25.01
C GLY A 42 40.93 -16.68 -25.67
N ALA A 43 41.02 -15.68 -26.38
CA ALA A 43 40.31 -14.92 -27.37
C ALA A 43 39.73 -15.71 -28.55
N SER A 44 38.83 -15.04 -29.22
CA SER A 44 38.48 -14.92 -30.66
C SER A 44 37.17 -15.58 -31.07
N SER A 45 36.28 -14.79 -31.52
CA SER A 45 36.01 -14.16 -32.84
C SER A 45 35.04 -14.99 -33.68
N ALA A 46 34.04 -14.45 -34.17
CA ALA A 46 33.59 -13.69 -35.31
C ALA A 46 32.26 -14.28 -35.81
N ALA A 47 31.29 -13.51 -35.99
CA ALA A 47 30.84 -12.64 -37.08
C ALA A 47 29.82 -13.27 -38.03
N SER A 48 28.77 -12.47 -38.25
CA SER A 48 27.95 -12.26 -39.46
C SER A 48 26.99 -13.39 -39.88
N ASP A 49 25.81 -13.18 -40.32
CA ASP A 49 25.39 -12.19 -41.30
C ASP A 49 23.86 -12.00 -41.32
N ALA A 50 23.48 -10.91 -41.89
CA ALA A 50 22.20 -10.34 -42.12
C ALA A 50 21.28 -11.08 -43.11
N GLY A 51 20.00 -10.86 -43.02
CA GLY A 51 19.03 -11.18 -44.07
C GLY A 51 17.63 -10.67 -43.75
N THR A 52 17.31 -9.47 -44.23
CA THR A 52 15.96 -8.89 -44.31
C THR A 52 15.35 -9.10 -45.71
N PRO A 53 14.10 -8.67 -45.95
CA PRO A 53 12.93 -9.46 -46.32
C PRO A 53 12.61 -9.33 -47.83
N PRO A 54 11.50 -9.86 -48.32
CA PRO A 54 10.29 -9.11 -48.65
C PRO A 54 9.00 -9.91 -48.47
N GLY A 55 7.81 -9.40 -48.25
CA GLY A 55 7.07 -8.32 -48.91
C GLY A 55 5.81 -8.84 -49.56
N THR A 56 4.70 -8.19 -49.23
CA THR A 56 3.46 -7.97 -50.02
C THR A 56 2.46 -9.08 -50.33
N ASP A 57 1.29 -8.77 -49.84
CA ASP A 57 -0.01 -8.61 -50.54
C ASP A 57 -1.01 -9.75 -50.64
N GLN A 58 -2.17 -9.38 -50.24
CA GLN A 58 -3.51 -9.32 -50.81
C GLN A 58 -4.55 -10.40 -50.46
N ASP A 59 -5.61 -9.82 -49.90
CA ASP A 59 -7.05 -10.08 -50.07
C ASP A 59 -7.56 -11.47 -50.53
N ALA A 60 -8.45 -12.03 -49.74
CA ALA A 60 -9.62 -12.73 -50.27
C ALA A 60 -10.76 -12.81 -49.26
N GLU A 61 -11.87 -12.24 -49.70
CA GLU A 61 -13.20 -12.35 -49.11
C GLU A 61 -13.72 -13.81 -49.05
N GLY A 62 -14.62 -14.05 -48.06
CA GLY A 62 -15.81 -14.81 -48.33
C GLY A 62 -15.93 -16.18 -47.68
N ASN A 63 -16.97 -16.28 -46.91
CA ASN A 63 -17.90 -17.37 -46.61
C ASN A 63 -17.92 -17.79 -45.14
N GLY A 64 -19.00 -17.36 -44.46
CA GLY A 64 -19.42 -17.91 -43.19
C GLY A 64 -19.94 -19.36 -43.32
N PRO A 65 -19.66 -20.22 -42.36
CA PRO A 65 -20.30 -21.52 -42.26
C PRO A 65 -21.63 -21.44 -41.49
N PRO A 66 -22.50 -22.44 -41.66
CA PRO A 66 -23.89 -22.42 -41.22
C PRO A 66 -24.05 -22.61 -39.72
N ALA A 67 -25.17 -22.13 -39.20
CA ALA A 67 -25.60 -22.30 -37.83
C ALA A 67 -25.55 -23.76 -37.36
N GLY A 68 -24.57 -24.06 -36.53
CA GLY A 68 -24.47 -25.33 -35.81
C GLY A 68 -25.01 -25.12 -34.38
N THR A 69 -25.85 -26.06 -34.00
CA THR A 69 -26.48 -26.24 -32.70
C THR A 69 -25.57 -25.86 -31.52
N ALA A 70 -26.09 -25.00 -30.66
CA ALA A 70 -25.46 -24.60 -29.40
C ALA A 70 -25.18 -25.83 -28.51
N GLY A 71 -23.94 -26.28 -28.53
CA GLY A 71 -23.40 -27.11 -27.47
C GLY A 71 -22.96 -26.20 -26.31
N ASN A 72 -23.44 -26.51 -25.12
CA ASN A 72 -23.06 -25.81 -23.88
C ASN A 72 -21.56 -26.00 -23.60
N ASN A 73 -20.72 -25.20 -24.23
CA ASN A 73 -19.34 -25.02 -23.82
C ASN A 73 -19.24 -23.66 -23.10
N CYS A 74 -19.56 -23.70 -21.81
CA CYS A 74 -19.15 -22.59 -20.94
C CYS A 74 -17.63 -22.61 -20.80
N PRO A 75 -16.93 -21.48 -20.98
CA PRO A 75 -15.57 -21.34 -20.49
C PRO A 75 -15.57 -21.54 -18.97
N PRO A 76 -14.49 -21.98 -18.34
CA PRO A 76 -14.41 -22.05 -16.89
C PRO A 76 -14.59 -20.64 -16.32
N SER A 77 -15.82 -20.31 -15.92
CA SER A 77 -16.09 -19.05 -15.24
C SER A 77 -15.95 -19.29 -13.75
N TRP A 78 -15.04 -18.60 -13.15
CA TRP A 78 -14.74 -18.59 -11.72
C TRP A 78 -15.76 -17.77 -10.92
N THR A 79 -16.94 -17.54 -11.45
CA THR A 79 -17.94 -16.67 -10.83
C THR A 79 -19.04 -17.48 -10.19
N THR A 80 -19.56 -16.99 -9.08
CA THR A 80 -20.76 -17.48 -8.41
C THR A 80 -22.06 -17.19 -9.18
N THR A 81 -21.99 -16.67 -10.41
CA THR A 81 -23.17 -16.43 -11.23
C THR A 81 -23.72 -17.76 -11.79
N PRO A 82 -25.01 -18.07 -11.62
CA PRO A 82 -25.62 -19.36 -11.98
C PRO A 82 -25.92 -19.46 -13.47
N ALA A 83 -24.90 -19.45 -14.33
CA ALA A 83 -25.12 -19.62 -15.76
C ALA A 83 -24.77 -21.01 -16.30
N CYS A 84 -24.10 -21.88 -15.55
CA CYS A 84 -23.66 -23.17 -16.01
C CYS A 84 -23.83 -24.27 -14.95
N GLY A 85 -25.00 -24.86 -14.86
CA GLY A 85 -25.25 -26.14 -14.16
C GLY A 85 -25.80 -25.99 -12.75
N GLY A 86 -27.01 -26.45 -12.55
CA GLY A 86 -27.90 -26.53 -11.41
C GLY A 86 -27.32 -26.88 -10.04
N GLY A 87 -26.74 -25.90 -9.37
CA GLY A 87 -26.61 -25.85 -7.94
C GLY A 87 -27.41 -24.62 -7.46
N SER A 88 -28.30 -24.78 -6.51
CA SER A 88 -28.99 -23.67 -5.89
C SER A 88 -27.96 -22.82 -5.14
N TYR A 89 -27.55 -21.71 -5.74
CA TYR A 89 -26.90 -20.63 -4.98
C TYR A 89 -28.00 -19.89 -4.22
N ASP A 90 -27.73 -19.57 -2.96
CA ASP A 90 -28.69 -18.91 -2.10
C ASP A 90 -29.17 -17.60 -2.75
N ALA A 91 -30.48 -17.44 -2.80
CA ALA A 91 -31.12 -16.21 -3.24
C ALA A 91 -30.79 -15.09 -2.24
N GLY A 92 -29.64 -14.41 -2.46
CA GLY A 92 -29.20 -13.35 -1.54
C GLY A 92 -27.77 -12.84 -1.76
N VAL A 93 -26.92 -13.56 -2.51
CA VAL A 93 -25.56 -13.06 -2.79
C VAL A 93 -25.64 -11.92 -3.82
N PRO A 94 -25.12 -10.72 -3.49
CA PRO A 94 -25.07 -9.62 -4.45
C PRO A 94 -24.23 -9.98 -5.68
N ASP A 95 -24.60 -9.47 -6.85
CA ASP A 95 -23.77 -9.61 -8.04
C ASP A 95 -22.57 -8.66 -7.98
N PHE A 96 -21.45 -9.14 -7.47
CA PHE A 96 -20.18 -8.42 -7.41
C PHE A 96 -19.36 -8.51 -8.71
N GLY A 97 -19.79 -9.24 -9.73
CA GLY A 97 -19.05 -9.45 -10.97
C GLY A 97 -18.01 -10.58 -10.90
N PRO A 98 -17.28 -10.82 -12.02
CA PRO A 98 -16.51 -12.06 -12.22
C PRO A 98 -15.23 -12.19 -11.41
N ASN A 99 -14.66 -11.08 -10.94
CA ASN A 99 -13.38 -11.07 -10.22
C ASN A 99 -13.56 -11.02 -8.69
N VAL A 100 -14.80 -11.19 -8.22
CA VAL A 100 -15.12 -11.37 -6.81
C VAL A 100 -15.55 -12.81 -6.58
N ILE A 101 -14.77 -13.55 -5.81
CA ILE A 101 -14.99 -14.96 -5.56
C ILE A 101 -15.43 -15.15 -4.11
N VAL A 102 -16.58 -15.79 -3.91
CA VAL A 102 -17.10 -16.08 -2.57
C VAL A 102 -16.87 -17.56 -2.25
N PHE A 103 -16.08 -17.82 -1.24
CA PHE A 103 -15.83 -19.15 -0.69
C PHE A 103 -16.72 -19.44 0.50
N THR A 104 -17.26 -20.65 0.57
CA THR A 104 -18.05 -21.11 1.71
C THR A 104 -17.39 -22.31 2.38
N PRO A 105 -17.56 -22.53 3.68
CA PRO A 105 -16.95 -23.66 4.40
C PRO A 105 -17.51 -25.02 3.95
N SER A 106 -18.62 -25.05 3.20
CA SER A 106 -19.20 -26.26 2.62
C SER A 106 -18.53 -26.70 1.32
N MET A 107 -17.74 -25.83 0.67
CA MET A 107 -16.99 -26.18 -0.54
C MET A 107 -15.84 -27.13 -0.20
N PRO A 108 -15.51 -28.11 -1.09
CA PRO A 108 -14.31 -28.92 -0.89
C PRO A 108 -13.05 -28.03 -0.82
N MET A 109 -12.22 -28.20 0.22
CA MET A 109 -10.99 -27.41 0.40
C MET A 109 -10.06 -27.49 -0.81
N SER A 110 -9.96 -28.67 -1.45
CA SER A 110 -9.16 -28.82 -2.68
C SER A 110 -9.68 -28.00 -3.86
N THR A 111 -10.99 -27.77 -3.94
CA THR A 111 -11.57 -26.91 -4.97
C THR A 111 -11.21 -25.45 -4.70
N ILE A 112 -11.32 -25.01 -3.45
CA ILE A 112 -10.92 -23.66 -3.04
C ILE A 112 -9.43 -23.46 -3.32
N GLN A 113 -8.56 -24.38 -2.85
CA GLN A 113 -7.12 -24.29 -3.03
C GLN A 113 -6.72 -24.18 -4.50
N ASN A 114 -7.24 -25.05 -5.37
CA ASN A 114 -6.96 -25.01 -6.82
C ASN A 114 -7.35 -23.66 -7.45
N GLN A 115 -8.41 -23.03 -6.95
CA GLN A 115 -8.85 -21.73 -7.44
C GLN A 115 -7.92 -20.61 -6.94
N LEU A 116 -7.51 -20.65 -5.67
CA LEU A 116 -6.50 -19.74 -5.09
C LEU A 116 -5.17 -19.84 -5.84
N ASP A 117 -4.67 -21.07 -6.07
CA ASP A 117 -3.41 -21.31 -6.79
C ASP A 117 -3.47 -20.77 -8.22
N THR A 118 -4.62 -20.90 -8.89
CA THR A 118 -4.82 -20.38 -10.25
C THR A 118 -4.79 -18.85 -10.29
N ILE A 119 -5.39 -18.20 -9.30
CA ILE A 119 -5.39 -16.73 -9.18
C ILE A 119 -3.99 -16.25 -8.82
N TYR A 120 -3.35 -16.88 -7.84
CA TYR A 120 -1.99 -16.53 -7.43
C TYR A 120 -1.02 -16.63 -8.61
N ALA A 121 -1.00 -17.75 -9.33
CA ALA A 121 -0.13 -17.94 -10.49
C ALA A 121 -0.30 -16.86 -11.58
N LYS A 122 -1.46 -16.19 -11.63
CA LYS A 122 -1.73 -15.08 -12.53
C LYS A 122 -1.27 -13.74 -11.96
N MET A 123 -1.43 -13.55 -10.64
CA MET A 123 -1.23 -12.26 -9.97
C MET A 123 0.12 -12.15 -9.25
N ASP A 124 0.89 -13.22 -9.17
CA ASP A 124 2.16 -13.27 -8.42
C ASP A 124 3.17 -12.24 -8.91
N ALA A 125 3.41 -12.17 -10.23
CA ALA A 125 4.37 -11.26 -10.87
C ALA A 125 3.71 -10.13 -11.66
N ASP A 126 2.39 -9.92 -11.53
CA ASP A 126 1.60 -8.97 -12.33
C ASP A 126 1.61 -7.57 -11.71
N GLN A 127 2.81 -6.99 -11.58
CA GLN A 127 3.04 -5.72 -10.90
C GLN A 127 2.30 -4.54 -11.56
N PHE A 128 2.10 -4.57 -12.89
CA PHE A 128 1.51 -3.46 -13.63
C PHE A 128 0.31 -3.90 -14.46
N ASP A 129 -0.87 -3.86 -13.83
CA ASP A 129 -2.14 -4.14 -14.46
C ASP A 129 -3.25 -3.23 -13.87
N ASP A 130 -4.45 -3.35 -14.38
CA ASP A 130 -5.69 -2.87 -13.77
C ASP A 130 -6.66 -4.02 -13.46
N LEU A 131 -6.20 -5.27 -13.61
CA LEU A 131 -6.91 -6.46 -13.16
C LEU A 131 -6.73 -6.62 -11.65
N GLY A 132 -7.79 -7.03 -10.97
CA GLY A 132 -7.72 -7.34 -9.55
C GLY A 132 -8.68 -8.47 -9.17
N TYR A 133 -8.50 -9.02 -7.98
CA TYR A 133 -9.38 -10.04 -7.41
C TYR A 133 -9.74 -9.72 -5.96
N ALA A 134 -11.00 -9.95 -5.59
CA ALA A 134 -11.45 -10.00 -4.20
C ALA A 134 -11.84 -11.44 -3.84
N LEU A 135 -11.21 -11.99 -2.82
CA LEU A 135 -11.39 -13.36 -2.33
C LEU A 135 -12.16 -13.28 -1.01
N LEU A 136 -13.47 -13.52 -1.07
CA LEU A 136 -14.39 -13.36 0.05
C LEU A 136 -14.62 -14.71 0.74
N PHE A 137 -14.34 -14.80 2.03
CA PHE A 137 -14.53 -16.01 2.82
C PHE A 137 -15.74 -15.85 3.76
N MET A 138 -16.78 -16.64 3.57
CA MET A 138 -17.93 -16.71 4.47
C MET A 138 -17.50 -17.20 5.86
N PRO A 139 -18.22 -16.82 6.94
CA PRO A 139 -17.93 -17.33 8.28
C PRO A 139 -17.77 -18.85 8.33
N GLY A 140 -16.67 -19.32 8.93
CA GLY A 140 -16.34 -20.74 9.05
C GLY A 140 -14.85 -21.04 9.16
N GLN A 141 -14.53 -22.34 9.07
CA GLN A 141 -13.17 -22.87 9.20
C GLN A 141 -12.68 -23.39 7.86
N TYR A 142 -11.45 -23.00 7.50
CA TYR A 142 -10.81 -23.38 6.25
C TYR A 142 -9.41 -23.94 6.52
N SER A 143 -8.98 -24.94 5.77
CA SER A 143 -7.62 -25.48 5.84
C SER A 143 -6.95 -25.22 4.49
N LEU A 144 -6.23 -24.11 4.36
CA LEU A 144 -5.76 -23.54 3.09
C LEU A 144 -4.40 -22.87 3.24
N ASP A 145 -3.66 -22.80 2.13
CA ASP A 145 -2.53 -21.91 1.91
C ASP A 145 -2.98 -20.79 0.95
N VAL A 146 -3.22 -19.60 1.46
CA VAL A 146 -3.68 -18.46 0.70
C VAL A 146 -2.50 -17.55 0.39
N GLN A 147 -1.92 -17.72 -0.79
CA GLN A 147 -0.88 -16.82 -1.30
C GLN A 147 -1.51 -15.60 -1.96
N VAL A 148 -1.04 -14.40 -1.57
CA VAL A 148 -1.63 -13.12 -1.98
C VAL A 148 -0.72 -12.46 -3.02
N GLY A 149 -1.17 -12.41 -4.27
CA GLY A 149 -0.49 -11.74 -5.39
C GLY A 149 -0.86 -10.26 -5.50
N PHE A 150 -0.34 -9.57 -6.51
CA PHE A 150 -0.68 -8.17 -6.80
C PHE A 150 -2.19 -7.99 -6.99
N TYR A 151 -2.74 -6.85 -6.58
CA TYR A 151 -4.16 -6.48 -6.69
C TYR A 151 -5.13 -7.55 -6.15
N THR A 152 -4.65 -8.36 -5.22
CA THR A 152 -5.46 -9.39 -4.57
C THR A 152 -5.83 -8.95 -3.16
N HIS A 153 -7.13 -8.97 -2.87
CA HIS A 153 -7.70 -8.60 -1.59
C HIS A 153 -8.40 -9.80 -0.96
N VAL A 154 -7.87 -10.30 0.16
CA VAL A 154 -8.44 -11.41 0.92
C VAL A 154 -9.31 -10.87 2.03
N ILE A 155 -10.60 -11.21 2.06
CA ILE A 155 -11.59 -10.62 2.97
C ILE A 155 -12.36 -11.71 3.70
N GLY A 156 -12.34 -11.70 5.01
CA GLY A 156 -13.28 -12.46 5.82
C GLY A 156 -14.62 -11.72 5.95
N LEU A 157 -15.72 -12.43 5.74
CA LEU A 157 -17.07 -11.88 5.83
C LEU A 157 -17.73 -12.10 7.19
N GLY A 158 -16.95 -12.25 8.27
CA GLY A 158 -17.45 -12.32 9.63
C GLY A 158 -17.76 -10.95 10.23
N GLU A 159 -18.59 -10.91 11.28
CA GLU A 159 -18.75 -9.72 12.12
C GLU A 159 -17.48 -9.44 12.92
N SER A 160 -16.74 -10.51 13.26
CA SER A 160 -15.43 -10.48 13.89
C SER A 160 -14.41 -11.22 13.03
N PRO A 161 -13.13 -10.84 13.07
CA PRO A 161 -12.06 -11.62 12.41
C PRO A 161 -12.08 -13.11 12.78
N ASP A 162 -12.43 -13.44 14.00
CA ASP A 162 -12.45 -14.82 14.49
C ASP A 162 -13.58 -15.70 13.92
N ASP A 163 -14.55 -15.09 13.24
CA ASP A 163 -15.63 -15.83 12.57
C ASP A 163 -15.16 -16.53 11.29
N VAL A 164 -14.05 -16.05 10.69
CA VAL A 164 -13.43 -16.65 9.51
C VAL A 164 -12.03 -17.10 9.88
N THR A 165 -11.81 -18.39 10.07
CA THR A 165 -10.50 -18.91 10.47
C THR A 165 -9.86 -19.71 9.33
N ILE A 166 -8.66 -19.32 8.91
CA ILE A 166 -7.83 -20.03 7.95
C ILE A 166 -6.69 -20.73 8.71
N THR A 167 -6.73 -22.06 8.75
CA THR A 167 -5.65 -22.90 9.28
C THR A 167 -4.71 -23.25 8.15
N GLY A 168 -3.49 -22.77 8.22
CA GLY A 168 -2.50 -22.85 7.15
C GLY A 168 -1.72 -21.55 7.07
N ALA A 169 -2.00 -20.70 6.07
CA ALA A 169 -1.40 -19.38 5.95
C ALA A 169 -2.29 -18.42 5.14
N VAL A 170 -2.11 -17.11 5.36
CA VAL A 170 -2.51 -16.03 4.44
C VAL A 170 -1.26 -15.18 4.24
N ARG A 171 -0.52 -15.46 3.19
CA ARG A 171 0.88 -15.03 3.09
C ARG A 171 1.23 -14.32 1.79
N VAL A 172 2.24 -13.45 1.88
CA VAL A 172 2.90 -12.78 0.76
C VAL A 172 4.34 -13.24 0.70
N MET A 173 4.69 -13.96 -0.37
CA MET A 173 6.05 -14.39 -0.66
C MET A 173 6.75 -13.39 -1.59
N ALA A 174 8.08 -13.45 -1.64
CA ALA A 174 8.91 -12.55 -2.46
C ALA A 174 9.75 -13.29 -3.51
N ASP A 175 9.39 -14.52 -3.84
CA ASP A 175 10.14 -15.42 -4.73
C ASP A 175 9.99 -15.08 -6.23
N TRP A 176 8.98 -14.30 -6.63
CA TRP A 176 8.75 -13.93 -8.03
C TRP A 176 9.93 -13.17 -8.69
N LEU A 177 10.73 -12.44 -7.92
CA LEU A 177 11.99 -11.83 -8.39
C LEU A 177 13.19 -12.79 -8.33
N GLY A 178 13.03 -13.96 -7.72
CA GLY A 178 14.05 -15.00 -7.61
C GLY A 178 15.21 -14.68 -6.66
N ASN A 179 15.02 -13.75 -5.72
CA ASN A 179 16.00 -13.34 -4.72
C ASN A 179 15.38 -12.92 -3.38
N ASP A 180 14.15 -13.34 -3.12
CA ASP A 180 13.37 -13.10 -1.91
C ASP A 180 13.21 -11.60 -1.54
N ASN A 181 13.40 -10.71 -2.53
CA ASN A 181 13.34 -9.27 -2.35
C ASN A 181 11.90 -8.76 -2.49
N ALA A 182 11.31 -8.36 -1.37
CA ALA A 182 9.94 -7.86 -1.27
C ALA A 182 9.78 -6.35 -1.51
N THR A 183 10.86 -5.63 -1.86
CA THR A 183 10.76 -4.16 -2.05
C THR A 183 9.86 -3.71 -3.21
N GLN A 184 9.33 -4.66 -3.99
CA GLN A 184 8.35 -4.42 -5.04
C GLN A 184 7.04 -5.20 -4.81
N ASN A 185 6.81 -5.75 -3.61
CA ASN A 185 5.58 -6.47 -3.27
C ASN A 185 4.46 -5.50 -2.87
N PHE A 186 3.96 -4.76 -3.85
CA PHE A 186 2.93 -3.74 -3.70
C PHE A 186 1.50 -4.30 -3.80
N TRP A 187 0.50 -3.50 -3.40
CA TRP A 187 -0.94 -3.68 -3.69
C TRP A 187 -1.49 -5.05 -3.35
N ARG A 188 -1.21 -5.51 -2.13
CA ARG A 188 -1.69 -6.76 -1.56
C ARG A 188 -2.36 -6.48 -0.23
N THR A 189 -3.53 -7.05 0.01
CA THR A 189 -4.31 -6.73 1.21
C THR A 189 -5.01 -7.96 1.77
N ALA A 190 -5.03 -8.07 3.09
CA ALA A 190 -5.88 -9.03 3.80
C ALA A 190 -6.60 -8.34 4.96
N GLU A 191 -7.88 -8.65 5.15
CA GLU A 191 -8.67 -8.03 6.20
C GLU A 191 -9.76 -8.95 6.78
N ASN A 192 -10.10 -8.69 8.05
CA ASN A 192 -11.24 -9.23 8.78
C ASN A 192 -11.27 -10.77 8.84
N LEU A 193 -10.15 -11.41 9.16
CA LEU A 193 -10.03 -12.86 9.29
C LEU A 193 -9.00 -13.27 10.36
N ALA A 194 -9.06 -14.54 10.78
CA ALA A 194 -8.05 -15.14 11.63
C ALA A 194 -7.18 -16.14 10.86
N VAL A 195 -5.88 -16.13 11.12
CA VAL A 195 -4.90 -17.06 10.57
C VAL A 195 -4.33 -17.92 11.70
N VAL A 196 -4.29 -19.23 11.50
CA VAL A 196 -3.61 -20.19 12.36
C VAL A 196 -2.43 -20.78 11.58
N PRO A 197 -1.23 -20.18 11.69
CA PRO A 197 -0.05 -20.69 10.98
C PRO A 197 0.26 -22.13 11.37
N THR A 198 0.64 -22.98 10.42
CA THR A 198 0.91 -24.40 10.66
C THR A 198 2.34 -24.75 10.29
N ALA A 199 2.95 -25.66 11.05
CA ALA A 199 4.32 -26.12 10.82
C ALA A 199 4.57 -26.78 9.44
N ALA A 200 3.52 -27.07 8.70
CA ALA A 200 3.63 -27.58 7.33
C ALA A 200 3.87 -26.47 6.29
N ILE A 201 3.66 -25.22 6.69
CA ILE A 201 3.83 -24.03 5.86
C ILE A 201 4.74 -23.06 6.64
N ASP A 202 5.88 -22.71 6.08
CA ASP A 202 6.85 -21.73 6.62
C ASP A 202 7.16 -21.95 8.12
N ASP A 203 7.32 -23.21 8.54
CA ASP A 203 7.64 -23.63 9.91
C ASP A 203 6.67 -23.06 10.98
N GLY A 204 5.44 -22.74 10.61
CA GLY A 204 4.41 -22.22 11.52
C GLY A 204 4.50 -20.71 11.74
N THR A 205 5.11 -19.98 10.83
CA THR A 205 5.14 -18.52 10.80
C THR A 205 4.37 -18.04 9.56
N ASP A 206 3.46 -17.09 9.72
CA ASP A 206 2.81 -16.45 8.58
C ASP A 206 3.78 -15.43 7.95
N ILE A 207 4.00 -15.48 6.64
CA ILE A 207 4.94 -14.59 5.95
C ILE A 207 4.17 -13.43 5.32
N TRP A 208 4.46 -12.21 5.72
CA TRP A 208 3.87 -11.00 5.14
C TRP A 208 4.99 -10.09 4.62
N ALA A 209 5.70 -10.58 3.59
CA ALA A 209 6.83 -9.89 2.99
C ALA A 209 6.34 -8.84 1.96
N THR A 210 6.07 -7.64 2.44
CA THR A 210 5.43 -6.57 1.67
C THR A 210 6.27 -5.31 1.58
N ALA A 211 5.89 -4.45 0.64
CA ALA A 211 6.35 -3.08 0.49
C ALA A 211 5.14 -2.11 0.59
N GLN A 212 5.25 -0.93 0.04
CA GLN A 212 4.26 0.14 0.14
C GLN A 212 2.91 -0.22 -0.51
N GLY A 213 1.85 0.48 -0.10
CA GLY A 213 0.49 0.27 -0.63
C GLY A 213 -0.09 -1.09 -0.29
N THR A 214 0.27 -1.63 0.87
CA THR A 214 -0.22 -2.91 1.38
C THR A 214 -0.73 -2.75 2.80
N ALA A 215 -1.85 -3.40 3.11
CA ALA A 215 -2.43 -3.33 4.44
C ALA A 215 -2.86 -4.71 4.97
N LEU A 216 -2.60 -4.94 6.25
CA LEU A 216 -3.15 -6.01 7.03
C LEU A 216 -4.05 -5.41 8.11
N ARG A 217 -5.38 -5.52 7.94
CA ARG A 217 -6.35 -4.84 8.83
C ARG A 217 -7.33 -5.82 9.46
N ARG A 218 -7.57 -5.66 10.77
CA ARG A 218 -8.52 -6.54 11.48
C ARG A 218 -8.18 -8.01 11.28
N VAL A 219 -6.91 -8.38 11.42
CA VAL A 219 -6.44 -9.76 11.29
C VAL A 219 -5.98 -10.28 12.64
N HIS A 220 -6.42 -11.50 12.98
CA HIS A 220 -5.96 -12.22 14.14
C HIS A 220 -4.96 -13.30 13.73
N VAL A 221 -3.67 -13.04 13.84
CA VAL A 221 -2.64 -14.09 13.67
C VAL A 221 -2.49 -14.84 14.97
N ARG A 222 -3.04 -16.06 15.02
CA ARG A 222 -2.94 -16.96 16.18
C ARG A 222 -1.60 -17.71 16.17
N GLY A 223 -0.52 -16.94 16.10
CA GLY A 223 0.84 -17.42 15.95
C GLY A 223 1.83 -16.29 15.77
N SER A 224 2.89 -16.55 15.03
CA SER A 224 3.91 -15.57 14.64
C SER A 224 3.72 -15.10 13.22
N ILE A 225 4.18 -13.87 12.93
CA ILE A 225 4.24 -13.30 11.60
C ILE A 225 5.64 -12.73 11.33
N ALA A 226 6.15 -12.93 10.12
CA ALA A 226 7.39 -12.34 9.64
C ALA A 226 7.10 -11.34 8.51
N LEU A 227 7.73 -10.15 8.58
CA LEU A 227 7.53 -9.07 7.63
C LEU A 227 8.57 -9.06 6.50
N TYR A 228 9.18 -10.19 6.26
CA TYR A 228 10.24 -10.41 5.25
C TYR A 228 10.22 -11.88 4.80
N ASP A 229 10.92 -12.17 3.71
CA ASP A 229 11.06 -13.50 3.16
C ASP A 229 12.56 -13.86 3.06
N ASP A 230 12.95 -14.98 3.64
CA ASP A 230 14.28 -15.65 3.58
C ASP A 230 15.54 -14.74 3.60
N GLY A 231 15.44 -13.54 4.18
CA GLY A 231 16.55 -12.59 4.25
C GLY A 231 16.61 -11.60 3.10
N GLY A 232 15.67 -11.65 2.16
CA GLY A 232 15.47 -10.60 1.17
C GLY A 232 14.98 -9.29 1.81
N TRP A 233 15.19 -8.16 1.13
CA TRP A 233 14.77 -6.85 1.63
C TRP A 233 13.27 -6.63 1.50
N ALA A 234 12.68 -5.85 2.43
CA ALA A 234 11.32 -5.35 2.37
C ALA A 234 11.31 -3.86 2.74
N SER A 235 10.38 -3.07 2.23
CA SER A 235 10.42 -1.61 2.33
C SER A 235 9.05 -1.00 2.60
N GLY A 236 8.63 -1.00 3.85
CA GLY A 236 7.37 -0.41 4.28
C GLY A 236 6.24 -1.43 4.40
N GLY A 237 5.12 -0.96 4.90
CA GLY A 237 3.91 -1.73 5.15
C GLY A 237 3.18 -1.25 6.38
N PHE A 238 1.95 -1.75 6.53
CA PHE A 238 1.03 -1.29 7.54
C PHE A 238 0.20 -2.43 8.13
N ILE A 239 0.17 -2.50 9.46
CA ILE A 239 -0.76 -3.37 10.20
C ILE A 239 -1.62 -2.50 11.11
N ALA A 240 -2.94 -2.64 11.01
CA ALA A 240 -3.87 -1.89 11.87
C ALA A 240 -5.00 -2.74 12.43
N ASP A 241 -5.52 -2.32 13.60
CA ASP A 241 -6.70 -2.93 14.24
C ASP A 241 -6.61 -4.47 14.32
N SER A 242 -5.43 -5.01 14.59
CA SER A 242 -5.10 -6.43 14.47
C SER A 242 -4.60 -7.00 15.80
N LYS A 243 -4.52 -8.33 15.88
CA LYS A 243 -4.01 -9.05 17.04
C LYS A 243 -3.00 -10.11 16.63
N ILE A 244 -1.82 -10.12 17.25
CA ILE A 244 -0.76 -11.08 16.99
C ILE A 244 -0.38 -11.79 18.30
N ASP A 245 -0.72 -13.08 18.40
CA ASP A 245 -0.65 -13.81 19.66
C ASP A 245 0.77 -14.13 20.12
N THR A 246 1.73 -14.24 19.20
CA THR A 246 3.08 -14.67 19.58
C THR A 246 4.12 -13.60 19.28
N GLN A 247 4.48 -13.38 18.01
CA GLN A 247 5.58 -12.48 17.66
C GLN A 247 5.41 -11.88 16.27
N ILE A 248 5.79 -10.62 16.14
CA ILE A 248 6.12 -9.99 14.85
C ILE A 248 7.64 -9.92 14.72
N THR A 249 8.19 -10.46 13.62
CA THR A 249 9.61 -10.36 13.29
C THR A 249 9.77 -9.41 12.09
N SER A 250 10.40 -8.23 12.31
CA SER A 250 10.63 -7.29 11.22
C SER A 250 11.69 -7.77 10.23
N GLY A 251 12.70 -8.51 10.71
CA GLY A 251 13.79 -9.02 9.87
C GLY A 251 14.48 -7.91 9.06
N SER A 252 14.46 -8.05 7.75
CA SER A 252 15.03 -7.09 6.80
C SER A 252 14.10 -5.92 6.45
N GLN A 253 12.91 -5.87 7.03
CA GLN A 253 11.96 -4.76 6.82
C GLN A 253 12.58 -3.43 7.23
N GLN A 254 12.63 -2.48 6.30
CA GLN A 254 13.35 -1.22 6.47
C GLN A 254 12.58 -0.24 7.34
N GLN A 255 11.30 -0.07 7.06
CA GLN A 255 10.41 0.86 7.74
C GLN A 255 9.03 0.22 7.89
N TYR A 256 8.33 0.43 9.01
CA TYR A 256 7.03 -0.19 9.23
C TYR A 256 6.18 0.57 10.24
N LEU A 257 4.87 0.57 10.01
CA LEU A 257 3.89 1.13 10.94
C LEU A 257 2.96 0.04 11.49
N THR A 258 2.78 0.03 12.80
CA THR A 258 1.65 -0.64 13.46
C THR A 258 0.76 0.38 14.15
N ARG A 259 -0.57 0.24 14.05
CA ARG A 259 -1.54 1.14 14.66
C ARG A 259 -2.70 0.36 15.29
N ASN A 260 -2.90 0.55 16.59
CA ASN A 260 -3.96 -0.14 17.35
C ASN A 260 -3.86 -1.68 17.22
N VAL A 261 -2.64 -2.21 17.36
CA VAL A 261 -2.38 -3.66 17.31
C VAL A 261 -2.17 -4.20 18.72
N ASP A 262 -2.83 -5.31 19.03
CA ASP A 262 -2.53 -6.09 20.23
C ASP A 262 -1.29 -6.97 19.96
N LEU A 263 -0.12 -6.43 20.28
CA LEU A 263 1.17 -7.11 20.14
C LEU A 263 1.48 -7.93 21.38
N THR A 264 2.01 -9.14 21.23
CA THR A 264 2.65 -9.87 22.34
C THR A 264 4.15 -9.65 22.37
N ASN A 265 4.80 -9.66 21.20
CA ASN A 265 6.24 -9.42 21.10
C ASN A 265 6.58 -8.84 19.71
N TRP A 266 7.59 -7.95 19.67
CA TRP A 266 8.21 -7.44 18.47
C TRP A 266 9.69 -7.73 18.48
N GLN A 267 10.23 -8.23 17.36
CA GLN A 267 11.65 -8.50 17.21
C GLN A 267 12.20 -7.87 15.93
N GLY A 268 13.33 -7.19 16.07
CA GLY A 268 14.08 -6.61 14.97
C GLY A 268 13.81 -5.13 14.75
N SER A 269 14.69 -4.52 13.99
CA SER A 269 14.62 -3.10 13.63
C SER A 269 15.66 -2.79 12.56
N ASN A 270 15.31 -1.94 11.60
CA ASN A 270 16.27 -1.40 10.65
C ASN A 270 16.30 0.13 10.72
N TRP A 271 15.43 0.83 9.98
CA TRP A 271 15.55 2.28 9.88
C TRP A 271 14.51 3.04 10.69
N ASN A 272 13.24 2.65 10.61
CA ASN A 272 12.14 3.41 11.19
C ASN A 272 10.95 2.49 11.49
N MET A 273 10.77 2.15 12.76
CA MET A 273 9.65 1.33 13.24
C MET A 273 8.75 2.16 14.13
N VAL A 274 7.51 2.36 13.73
CA VAL A 274 6.55 3.24 14.41
C VAL A 274 5.38 2.43 14.96
N PHE A 275 5.04 2.71 16.21
CA PHE A 275 4.01 2.02 16.99
C PHE A 275 3.04 3.06 17.53
N VAL A 276 1.77 3.03 17.10
CA VAL A 276 0.77 4.04 17.46
C VAL A 276 -0.44 3.38 18.12
N GLY A 277 -0.66 3.64 19.39
CA GLY A 277 -1.80 3.08 20.12
C GLY A 277 -1.75 1.56 20.28
N ASP A 278 -0.61 0.95 20.15
CA ASP A 278 -0.47 -0.51 20.27
C ASP A 278 -0.56 -0.97 21.72
N GLY A 279 -1.06 -2.19 21.95
CA GLY A 279 -1.31 -2.72 23.28
C GLY A 279 -0.03 -2.96 24.09
N GLN A 280 1.02 -3.49 23.49
CA GLN A 280 2.32 -3.78 24.12
C GLN A 280 3.47 -3.43 23.15
N PRO A 281 3.70 -2.13 22.86
CA PRO A 281 4.76 -1.73 21.96
C PRO A 281 6.14 -2.09 22.54
N PRO A 282 7.15 -2.37 21.68
CA PRO A 282 8.49 -2.67 22.15
C PRO A 282 9.12 -1.46 22.86
N SER A 283 9.98 -1.73 23.83
CA SER A 283 10.76 -0.69 24.49
C SER A 283 12.05 -0.44 23.74
N GLY A 284 12.51 0.82 23.71
CA GLY A 284 13.77 1.20 23.10
C GLY A 284 14.04 2.68 23.27
N THR A 285 15.24 3.09 22.91
CA THR A 285 15.64 4.49 22.93
C THR A 285 16.18 4.86 21.57
N TRP A 286 15.45 5.74 20.86
CA TRP A 286 15.87 6.29 19.59
C TRP A 286 17.31 6.84 19.67
N PRO A 287 18.15 6.66 18.66
CA PRO A 287 17.91 5.97 17.38
C PRO A 287 18.27 4.46 17.38
N HIS A 288 18.65 3.88 18.50
CA HIS A 288 19.07 2.49 18.59
C HIS A 288 18.41 1.79 19.80
N PRO A 289 17.35 0.99 19.56
CA PRO A 289 16.68 0.70 18.28
C PRO A 289 15.89 1.92 17.75
N PRO A 290 15.64 1.98 16.41
CA PRO A 290 14.92 3.10 15.80
C PRO A 290 13.39 2.94 15.98
N TYR A 291 12.96 2.90 17.22
CA TYR A 291 11.58 2.77 17.61
C TYR A 291 10.96 4.11 17.96
N THR A 292 9.81 4.39 17.36
CA THR A 292 8.95 5.52 17.69
C THR A 292 7.66 5.01 18.27
N VAL A 293 7.38 5.32 19.54
CA VAL A 293 6.17 4.86 20.24
C VAL A 293 5.28 6.04 20.58
N VAL A 294 4.02 5.97 20.12
CA VAL A 294 2.95 6.90 20.49
C VAL A 294 1.90 6.10 21.26
N ASN A 295 1.73 6.41 22.54
CA ASN A 295 0.98 5.55 23.48
C ASN A 295 -0.50 5.35 23.16
N ALA A 296 -1.12 6.28 22.42
CA ALA A 296 -2.50 6.20 22.01
C ALA A 296 -2.69 6.86 20.66
N THR A 297 -3.58 6.32 19.83
CA THR A 297 -3.99 6.93 18.57
C THR A 297 -4.92 8.11 18.86
N PRO A 298 -4.51 9.36 18.57
CA PRO A 298 -5.25 10.54 19.05
C PRO A 298 -6.67 10.64 18.52
N VAL A 299 -6.86 10.45 17.23
CA VAL A 299 -8.18 10.43 16.57
C VAL A 299 -8.15 9.34 15.51
N VAL A 300 -9.14 8.47 15.49
CA VAL A 300 -9.21 7.37 14.53
C VAL A 300 -10.64 6.95 14.27
N ARG A 301 -10.92 6.66 13.03
CA ARG A 301 -12.03 5.81 12.58
C ARG A 301 -11.35 4.60 11.93
N GLU A 302 -11.79 3.38 12.25
CA GLU A 302 -11.27 2.22 11.56
C GLU A 302 -11.91 2.09 10.16
N LYS A 303 -11.20 1.42 9.24
CA LYS A 303 -11.67 1.20 7.87
C LYS A 303 -13.04 0.51 7.87
N PRO A 304 -14.02 0.94 7.05
CA PRO A 304 -15.24 0.18 6.83
C PRO A 304 -14.96 -1.19 6.24
N PHE A 305 -15.72 -2.18 6.65
CA PHE A 305 -15.55 -3.56 6.17
C PHE A 305 -16.88 -4.23 5.80
N LEU A 306 -16.83 -5.06 4.76
CA LEU A 306 -17.95 -5.88 4.30
C LEU A 306 -18.08 -7.12 5.20
N TYR A 307 -19.29 -7.45 5.61
CA TYR A 307 -19.56 -8.66 6.39
C TYR A 307 -20.96 -9.22 6.12
N VAL A 308 -21.20 -10.44 6.58
CA VAL A 308 -22.51 -11.11 6.52
C VAL A 308 -22.97 -11.37 7.94
N ASP A 309 -24.18 -10.88 8.27
CA ASP A 309 -24.78 -11.10 9.57
C ASP A 309 -25.31 -12.54 9.75
N SER A 310 -25.78 -12.86 10.94
CA SER A 310 -26.35 -14.19 11.25
C SER A 310 -27.62 -14.51 10.48
N GLY A 311 -28.25 -13.53 9.84
CA GLY A 311 -29.41 -13.68 8.96
C GLY A 311 -29.03 -13.93 7.50
N GLY A 312 -27.73 -13.89 7.15
CA GLY A 312 -27.25 -14.04 5.78
C GLY A 312 -27.29 -12.75 4.97
N ASN A 313 -27.51 -11.59 5.61
CA ASN A 313 -27.54 -10.30 4.93
C ASN A 313 -26.13 -9.74 4.78
N TYR A 314 -25.82 -9.21 3.62
CA TYR A 314 -24.58 -8.47 3.37
C TYR A 314 -24.70 -7.03 3.88
N LEU A 315 -23.75 -6.63 4.70
CA LEU A 315 -23.67 -5.30 5.30
C LEU A 315 -22.26 -4.73 5.18
N VAL A 316 -22.15 -3.41 5.24
CA VAL A 316 -20.88 -2.70 5.42
C VAL A 316 -20.94 -2.03 6.80
N MET A 317 -20.03 -2.40 7.68
CA MET A 317 -19.84 -1.71 8.95
C MET A 317 -19.03 -0.44 8.72
N VAL A 318 -19.55 0.70 9.18
CA VAL A 318 -18.80 1.96 9.27
C VAL A 318 -18.47 2.20 10.74
N PRO A 319 -17.22 1.98 11.17
CA PRO A 319 -16.83 2.13 12.57
C PRO A 319 -16.99 3.57 13.08
N ALA A 320 -17.29 3.72 14.36
CA ALA A 320 -17.41 5.02 15.01
C ALA A 320 -16.03 5.68 15.17
N LEU A 321 -16.03 7.03 15.16
CA LEU A 321 -14.86 7.81 15.53
C LEU A 321 -14.47 7.54 17.00
N LYS A 322 -13.17 7.38 17.26
CA LYS A 322 -12.58 7.22 18.58
C LYS A 322 -11.47 8.24 18.79
N THR A 323 -11.24 8.59 20.03
CA THR A 323 -10.10 9.41 20.44
C THR A 323 -9.28 8.67 21.50
N ASN A 324 -7.97 8.84 21.48
CA ASN A 324 -7.04 8.20 22.40
C ASN A 324 -7.23 6.66 22.44
N ALA A 325 -7.38 6.06 21.25
CA ALA A 325 -7.59 4.63 21.11
C ALA A 325 -6.29 3.83 21.37
N THR A 326 -6.44 2.63 21.92
CA THR A 326 -5.34 1.69 22.13
C THR A 326 -5.81 0.26 21.88
N GLY A 327 -4.93 -0.57 21.30
CA GLY A 327 -5.23 -1.95 20.98
C GLY A 327 -6.30 -2.12 19.92
N SER A 328 -6.61 -3.36 19.56
CA SER A 328 -7.61 -3.68 18.55
C SER A 328 -9.03 -3.24 18.96
N SER A 329 -9.87 -2.90 17.98
CA SER A 329 -11.23 -2.42 18.23
C SER A 329 -12.25 -3.55 18.46
N TRP A 330 -11.81 -4.79 18.39
CA TRP A 330 -12.62 -6.02 18.43
C TRP A 330 -12.00 -7.07 19.36
N GLY A 331 -12.73 -8.14 19.66
CA GLY A 331 -12.31 -9.22 20.53
C GLY A 331 -13.01 -9.21 21.89
N ALA A 332 -12.83 -10.27 22.68
CA ALA A 332 -13.50 -10.46 23.96
C ALA A 332 -13.14 -9.40 25.02
N ASP A 333 -11.96 -8.83 24.91
CA ASP A 333 -11.42 -7.82 25.84
C ASP A 333 -11.74 -6.38 25.39
N ALA A 334 -12.27 -6.20 24.17
CA ALA A 334 -12.73 -4.89 23.73
C ALA A 334 -14.00 -4.48 24.48
N PRO A 335 -14.06 -3.27 25.05
CA PRO A 335 -15.26 -2.86 25.77
C PRO A 335 -16.47 -2.83 24.83
N GLY A 336 -17.28 -3.90 24.88
CA GLY A 336 -18.63 -3.84 24.37
C GLY A 336 -19.05 -4.64 23.17
N SER A 337 -18.33 -5.56 22.60
CA SER A 337 -18.87 -6.51 21.61
C SER A 337 -17.79 -6.99 20.63
N PRO A 338 -17.91 -8.17 20.01
CA PRO A 338 -17.03 -8.61 18.90
C PRO A 338 -17.12 -7.69 17.67
N VAL A 339 -18.15 -6.86 17.56
CA VAL A 339 -18.31 -5.86 16.49
C VAL A 339 -17.92 -4.49 17.05
N PRO A 340 -17.05 -3.71 16.38
CA PRO A 340 -16.73 -2.36 16.83
C PRO A 340 -17.98 -1.50 16.86
N PRO A 341 -18.09 -0.54 17.78
CA PRO A 341 -19.15 0.45 17.73
C PRO A 341 -19.17 1.15 16.37
N GLY A 342 -20.33 1.25 15.74
CA GLY A 342 -20.44 1.83 14.41
C GLY A 342 -21.85 1.75 13.86
N SER A 343 -21.98 2.00 12.56
CA SER A 343 -23.26 2.00 11.84
C SER A 343 -23.24 0.94 10.74
N PRO A 344 -24.01 -0.15 10.88
CA PRO A 344 -24.15 -1.13 9.81
C PRO A 344 -25.04 -0.56 8.69
N LEU A 345 -24.58 -0.67 7.46
CA LEU A 345 -25.29 -0.25 6.26
C LEU A 345 -25.61 -1.48 5.42
N SER A 346 -26.92 -1.71 5.10
CA SER A 346 -27.31 -2.78 4.17
C SER A 346 -26.64 -2.57 2.81
N ILE A 347 -26.19 -3.67 2.19
CA ILE A 347 -25.64 -3.65 0.82
C ILE A 347 -26.64 -3.05 -0.20
N ASP A 348 -27.94 -3.12 0.06
CA ASP A 348 -28.97 -2.50 -0.76
C ASP A 348 -28.86 -0.96 -0.85
N ARG A 349 -28.16 -0.33 0.09
CA ARG A 349 -27.86 1.09 0.05
C ARG A 349 -26.67 1.43 -0.85
N PHE A 350 -25.92 0.42 -1.31
CA PHE A 350 -24.79 0.59 -2.19
C PHE A 350 -25.20 0.39 -3.65
N TYR A 351 -24.57 1.15 -4.51
CA TYR A 351 -24.48 0.85 -5.92
C TYR A 351 -23.21 0.02 -6.12
N ILE A 352 -23.37 -1.23 -6.58
CA ILE A 352 -22.24 -2.12 -6.86
C ILE A 352 -21.75 -1.82 -8.27
N ALA A 353 -20.68 -1.07 -8.35
CA ALA A 353 -20.07 -0.63 -9.60
C ALA A 353 -19.22 -1.74 -10.22
N LYS A 354 -19.24 -1.81 -11.55
CA LYS A 354 -18.50 -2.81 -12.33
C LYS A 354 -17.59 -2.11 -13.34
N PRO A 355 -16.31 -2.50 -13.44
CA PRO A 355 -15.42 -1.97 -14.48
C PRO A 355 -16.02 -2.29 -15.87
N THR A 356 -15.67 -1.54 -16.88
CA THR A 356 -16.16 -1.67 -18.26
C THR A 356 -17.65 -1.36 -18.49
N VAL A 357 -18.47 -1.26 -17.45
CA VAL A 357 -19.89 -0.93 -17.51
C VAL A 357 -20.15 0.49 -17.01
N ASP A 358 -19.58 0.82 -15.86
CA ASP A 358 -19.83 2.07 -15.18
C ASP A 358 -18.87 3.17 -15.57
N THR A 359 -19.40 4.37 -15.70
CA THR A 359 -18.70 5.62 -16.01
C THR A 359 -18.85 6.61 -14.86
N ALA A 360 -18.10 7.71 -14.86
CA ALA A 360 -18.31 8.78 -13.87
C ALA A 360 -19.78 9.25 -13.84
N THR A 361 -20.45 9.31 -15.00
CA THR A 361 -21.87 9.69 -15.09
C THR A 361 -22.79 8.72 -14.33
N THR A 362 -22.62 7.40 -14.49
CA THR A 362 -23.46 6.40 -13.80
C THR A 362 -23.18 6.38 -12.30
N LEU A 363 -21.92 6.49 -11.89
CA LEU A 363 -21.52 6.54 -10.49
C LEU A 363 -22.07 7.80 -9.80
N ASN A 364 -21.95 8.96 -10.43
CA ASN A 364 -22.47 10.22 -9.91
C ASN A 364 -24.00 10.25 -9.84
N ALA A 365 -24.68 9.59 -10.79
CA ALA A 365 -26.14 9.44 -10.72
C ALA A 365 -26.56 8.58 -9.50
N ALA A 366 -25.81 7.53 -9.19
CA ALA A 366 -26.04 6.71 -8.00
C ALA A 366 -25.82 7.52 -6.70
N LEU A 367 -24.70 8.27 -6.62
CA LEU A 367 -24.41 9.16 -5.49
C LEU A 367 -25.49 10.22 -5.31
N ALA A 368 -25.92 10.88 -6.39
CA ALA A 368 -27.01 11.88 -6.36
C ALA A 368 -28.34 11.28 -5.91
N ALA A 369 -28.57 9.98 -6.16
CA ALA A 369 -29.74 9.25 -5.65
C ALA A 369 -29.60 8.83 -4.16
N GLY A 370 -28.51 9.21 -3.49
CA GLY A 370 -28.25 8.90 -2.08
C GLY A 370 -27.73 7.47 -1.83
N LYS A 371 -27.18 6.82 -2.86
CA LYS A 371 -26.49 5.56 -2.71
C LYS A 371 -25.04 5.78 -2.28
N HIS A 372 -24.49 4.81 -1.56
CA HIS A 372 -23.05 4.61 -1.40
C HIS A 372 -22.48 3.87 -2.60
N LEU A 373 -21.17 3.79 -2.77
CA LEU A 373 -20.54 3.03 -3.83
C LEU A 373 -19.73 1.86 -3.27
N LEU A 374 -19.88 0.69 -3.89
CA LEU A 374 -18.95 -0.42 -3.77
C LEU A 374 -18.36 -0.69 -5.16
N LEU A 375 -17.06 -0.43 -5.32
CA LEU A 375 -16.38 -0.65 -6.58
C LEU A 375 -15.73 -2.04 -6.57
N THR A 376 -16.01 -2.81 -7.62
CA THR A 376 -15.47 -4.17 -7.78
C THR A 376 -14.14 -4.15 -8.55
N PRO A 377 -13.31 -5.21 -8.46
CA PRO A 377 -11.97 -5.23 -9.04
C PRO A 377 -11.94 -4.96 -10.54
N GLY A 378 -11.00 -4.14 -10.98
CA GLY A 378 -10.74 -3.83 -12.38
C GLY A 378 -10.56 -2.33 -12.67
N GLY A 379 -10.26 -2.01 -13.93
CA GLY A 379 -9.99 -0.64 -14.38
C GLY A 379 -11.26 0.14 -14.73
N TYR A 380 -11.40 1.33 -14.16
CA TYR A 380 -12.47 2.29 -14.43
C TYR A 380 -11.91 3.48 -15.20
N SER A 381 -12.28 3.64 -16.47
CA SER A 381 -11.94 4.81 -17.27
C SER A 381 -12.97 5.92 -17.03
N LEU A 382 -12.53 6.99 -16.36
CA LEU A 382 -13.41 8.07 -15.93
C LEU A 382 -13.34 9.26 -16.89
N ASP A 383 -14.47 9.66 -17.44
CA ASP A 383 -14.63 10.84 -18.32
C ASP A 383 -14.86 12.15 -17.53
N GLY A 384 -14.90 12.08 -16.20
CA GLY A 384 -15.01 13.15 -15.23
C GLY A 384 -14.76 12.60 -13.84
N PRO A 385 -14.71 13.42 -12.80
CA PRO A 385 -14.52 12.96 -11.44
C PRO A 385 -15.73 12.16 -10.91
N ILE A 386 -15.48 11.23 -10.01
CA ILE A 386 -16.51 10.76 -9.07
C ILE A 386 -16.70 11.87 -8.05
N GLU A 387 -17.92 12.43 -7.96
CA GLU A 387 -18.24 13.60 -7.15
C GLU A 387 -19.00 13.21 -5.88
N VAL A 388 -18.33 13.20 -4.73
CA VAL A 388 -18.95 12.90 -3.45
C VAL A 388 -19.38 14.21 -2.77
N THR A 389 -20.68 14.49 -2.82
CA THR A 389 -21.23 15.77 -2.34
C THR A 389 -22.12 15.65 -1.11
N GLN A 390 -22.46 14.42 -0.68
CA GLN A 390 -23.34 14.20 0.45
C GLN A 390 -22.54 13.73 1.68
N PRO A 391 -22.84 14.23 2.88
CA PRO A 391 -22.19 13.79 4.10
C PRO A 391 -22.45 12.31 4.37
N ASN A 392 -21.52 11.66 5.08
CA ASN A 392 -21.58 10.25 5.45
C ASN A 392 -21.66 9.29 4.26
N THR A 393 -21.26 9.72 3.08
CA THR A 393 -21.15 8.84 1.92
C THR A 393 -19.97 7.89 2.09
N VAL A 394 -20.19 6.61 1.76
CA VAL A 394 -19.16 5.57 1.75
C VAL A 394 -18.84 5.18 0.31
N VAL A 395 -17.57 5.24 -0.04
CA VAL A 395 -17.02 4.71 -1.30
C VAL A 395 -15.97 3.68 -0.93
N ILE A 396 -16.26 2.41 -1.16
CA ILE A 396 -15.36 1.30 -0.82
C ILE A 396 -15.01 0.50 -2.06
N GLY A 397 -13.72 0.25 -2.27
CA GLY A 397 -13.19 -0.69 -3.25
C GLY A 397 -12.85 -2.03 -2.62
N ILE A 398 -13.15 -3.11 -3.33
CA ILE A 398 -12.67 -4.46 -3.01
C ILE A 398 -11.82 -4.96 -4.18
N GLY A 399 -10.67 -5.62 -3.89
CA GLY A 399 -9.73 -6.04 -4.93
C GLY A 399 -9.03 -4.87 -5.65
N LEU A 400 -8.86 -3.75 -4.96
CA LEU A 400 -8.11 -2.57 -5.38
C LEU A 400 -8.49 -2.04 -6.78
N PRO A 401 -9.75 -1.62 -7.00
CA PRO A 401 -10.18 -1.05 -8.29
C PRO A 401 -9.33 0.16 -8.68
N VAL A 402 -8.99 0.24 -9.97
CA VAL A 402 -8.10 1.28 -10.52
C VAL A 402 -8.92 2.36 -11.21
N LEU A 403 -8.86 3.58 -10.72
CA LEU A 403 -9.59 4.73 -11.25
C LEU A 403 -8.67 5.59 -12.11
N THR A 404 -8.95 5.71 -13.42
CA THR A 404 -8.11 6.47 -14.37
C THR A 404 -8.91 7.61 -15.02
N PRO A 405 -8.63 8.90 -14.70
CA PRO A 405 -9.25 10.02 -15.37
C PRO A 405 -8.71 10.16 -16.80
N THR A 406 -9.62 10.26 -17.79
CA THR A 406 -9.25 10.32 -19.21
C THR A 406 -9.19 11.74 -19.77
N ASN A 407 -9.77 12.72 -19.05
CA ASN A 407 -9.92 14.11 -19.53
C ASN A 407 -8.98 15.12 -18.87
N GLY A 408 -8.05 14.68 -17.98
CA GLY A 408 -7.15 15.55 -17.22
C GLY A 408 -7.87 16.28 -16.08
N THR A 409 -8.92 15.66 -15.55
CA THR A 409 -9.62 16.06 -14.32
C THR A 409 -9.12 15.26 -13.13
N ALA A 410 -9.57 15.57 -11.93
CA ALA A 410 -9.46 14.64 -10.81
C ALA A 410 -10.22 13.34 -11.14
N ALA A 411 -9.80 12.22 -10.54
CA ALA A 411 -10.55 10.97 -10.55
C ALA A 411 -11.66 10.98 -9.49
N LEU A 412 -11.39 11.65 -8.35
CA LEU A 412 -12.30 11.73 -7.21
C LEU A 412 -12.29 13.14 -6.64
N THR A 413 -13.46 13.69 -6.39
CA THR A 413 -13.64 14.94 -5.65
C THR A 413 -14.61 14.73 -4.49
N VAL A 414 -14.28 15.29 -3.33
CA VAL A 414 -15.12 15.25 -2.14
C VAL A 414 -15.44 16.70 -1.75
N ALA A 415 -16.70 17.02 -1.59
CA ALA A 415 -17.11 18.35 -1.12
C ALA A 415 -16.69 18.54 0.36
N ASP A 416 -16.72 19.80 0.81
CA ASP A 416 -16.44 20.18 2.21
C ASP A 416 -17.64 19.79 3.10
N VAL A 417 -17.76 18.48 3.41
CA VAL A 417 -18.90 17.89 4.13
C VAL A 417 -18.41 16.81 5.12
N ASP A 418 -19.23 16.54 6.14
CA ASP A 418 -18.91 15.62 7.22
C ASP A 418 -18.89 14.14 6.81
N GLY A 419 -17.96 13.38 7.37
CA GLY A 419 -18.04 11.93 7.55
C GLY A 419 -17.97 11.10 6.28
N VAL A 420 -17.49 11.63 5.17
CA VAL A 420 -17.25 10.85 3.97
C VAL A 420 -16.15 9.83 4.23
N THR A 421 -16.32 8.63 3.72
CA THR A 421 -15.36 7.54 3.89
C THR A 421 -15.00 6.96 2.53
N ILE A 422 -13.71 7.01 2.19
CA ILE A 422 -13.14 6.46 0.95
C ILE A 422 -12.16 5.35 1.31
N ALA A 423 -12.30 4.16 0.74
CA ALA A 423 -11.44 3.04 1.11
C ALA A 423 -11.06 2.13 -0.06
N GLY A 424 -9.82 1.64 -0.07
CA GLY A 424 -9.37 0.53 -0.92
C GLY A 424 -9.32 0.86 -2.41
N LEU A 425 -8.74 1.99 -2.81
CA LEU A 425 -8.70 2.45 -4.21
C LEU A 425 -7.26 2.67 -4.69
N LEU A 426 -7.02 2.41 -5.97
CA LEU A 426 -5.82 2.87 -6.67
C LEU A 426 -6.19 3.93 -7.72
N ILE A 427 -5.63 5.12 -7.58
CA ILE A 427 -5.86 6.23 -8.50
C ILE A 427 -4.68 6.29 -9.48
N GLN A 428 -4.95 6.00 -10.75
CA GLN A 428 -3.95 5.98 -11.82
C GLN A 428 -4.01 7.28 -12.62
N ALA A 429 -2.88 7.96 -12.80
CA ALA A 429 -2.81 9.12 -13.68
C ALA A 429 -3.09 8.74 -15.15
N GLY A 430 -3.95 9.49 -15.80
CA GLY A 430 -4.25 9.33 -17.23
C GLY A 430 -3.24 10.03 -18.15
N ALA A 431 -3.40 9.81 -19.45
CA ALA A 431 -2.53 10.40 -20.49
C ALA A 431 -2.63 11.94 -20.58
N LYS A 432 -3.75 12.53 -20.17
CA LYS A 432 -3.89 13.97 -20.02
C LYS A 432 -3.57 14.35 -18.58
N SER A 433 -2.70 15.35 -18.41
CA SER A 433 -2.28 15.80 -17.09
C SER A 433 -3.44 16.33 -16.26
N SER A 434 -3.55 15.84 -15.03
CA SER A 434 -4.51 16.31 -14.03
C SER A 434 -3.84 17.31 -13.08
N PRO A 435 -4.51 18.41 -12.69
CA PRO A 435 -4.01 19.29 -11.64
C PRO A 435 -3.83 18.57 -10.31
N THR A 436 -4.80 17.73 -9.98
CA THR A 436 -4.74 16.78 -8.84
C THR A 436 -5.56 15.53 -9.20
N LEU A 437 -5.22 14.39 -8.61
CA LEU A 437 -5.97 13.16 -8.87
C LEU A 437 -7.09 12.94 -7.85
N VAL A 438 -6.88 13.33 -6.59
CA VAL A 438 -7.91 13.37 -5.53
C VAL A 438 -7.96 14.77 -4.96
N GLU A 439 -9.16 15.34 -4.86
CA GLU A 439 -9.39 16.65 -4.24
C GLU A 439 -10.43 16.54 -3.14
N MET A 440 -10.07 16.96 -1.93
CA MET A 440 -10.93 16.94 -0.75
C MET A 440 -11.19 18.37 -0.28
N GLY A 441 -12.42 18.82 -0.41
CA GLY A 441 -12.78 20.23 -0.26
C GLY A 441 -12.34 21.09 -1.44
N SER A 442 -12.98 22.23 -1.62
CA SER A 442 -12.58 23.25 -2.58
C SER A 442 -11.51 24.16 -1.97
N PRO A 443 -10.69 24.85 -2.76
CA PRO A 443 -9.78 25.86 -2.24
C PRO A 443 -10.51 26.89 -1.37
N GLY A 444 -10.05 27.06 -0.12
CA GLY A 444 -10.66 27.94 0.88
C GLY A 444 -11.78 27.30 1.70
N SER A 445 -11.97 25.98 1.61
CA SER A 445 -12.77 25.22 2.58
C SER A 445 -12.31 25.51 4.00
N SER A 446 -13.24 25.62 4.95
CA SER A 446 -12.92 25.98 6.34
C SER A 446 -13.98 25.51 7.34
N ALA A 447 -14.82 24.55 6.95
CA ALA A 447 -15.78 23.95 7.87
C ALA A 447 -15.03 23.12 8.93
N ASP A 448 -15.60 23.10 10.16
CA ASP A 448 -15.11 22.26 11.25
C ASP A 448 -15.75 20.87 11.14
N HIS A 449 -14.95 19.87 10.86
CA HIS A 449 -15.38 18.46 10.72
C HIS A 449 -14.88 17.60 11.89
N SER A 450 -14.32 18.18 12.95
CA SER A 450 -13.71 17.45 14.07
C SER A 450 -14.63 16.43 14.75
N ALA A 451 -15.95 16.70 14.77
CA ALA A 451 -16.94 15.78 15.33
C ALA A 451 -17.23 14.56 14.43
N ASN A 452 -17.00 14.68 13.13
CA ASN A 452 -17.25 13.63 12.15
C ASN A 452 -16.35 13.80 10.91
N PRO A 453 -15.05 13.59 11.04
CA PRO A 453 -14.07 13.81 9.98
C PRO A 453 -14.32 12.91 8.77
N THR A 454 -13.98 13.45 7.60
CA THR A 454 -13.81 12.65 6.38
C THR A 454 -12.53 11.84 6.48
N ALA A 455 -12.55 10.58 6.00
CA ALA A 455 -11.42 9.67 6.12
C ALA A 455 -11.12 8.89 4.83
N LEU A 456 -9.83 8.72 4.56
CA LEU A 456 -9.26 7.88 3.50
C LEU A 456 -8.62 6.64 4.15
N PHE A 457 -8.75 5.47 3.53
CA PHE A 457 -8.15 4.22 4.00
C PHE A 457 -7.61 3.41 2.83
N ASP A 458 -6.32 3.08 2.83
CA ASP A 458 -5.68 2.30 1.75
C ASP A 458 -5.99 2.91 0.37
N VAL A 459 -5.89 4.24 0.24
CA VAL A 459 -6.09 4.95 -1.02
C VAL A 459 -4.74 5.31 -1.59
N ASN A 460 -4.41 4.69 -2.71
CA ASN A 460 -3.10 4.82 -3.33
C ASN A 460 -3.16 5.64 -4.62
N CYS A 461 -2.03 6.20 -5.02
CA CYS A 461 -1.86 6.94 -6.27
C CYS A 461 -0.68 6.40 -7.07
N ARG A 462 -0.86 6.27 -8.39
CA ARG A 462 0.19 5.80 -9.30
C ARG A 462 0.27 6.71 -10.53
N ILE A 463 1.46 7.29 -10.78
CA ILE A 463 1.74 8.15 -11.93
C ILE A 463 2.82 7.50 -12.79
N GLY A 464 2.46 6.93 -13.94
CA GLY A 464 3.33 6.06 -14.74
C GLY A 464 3.30 4.62 -14.25
N GLY A 465 4.27 3.80 -14.63
CA GLY A 465 4.39 2.39 -14.27
C GLY A 465 3.55 1.46 -15.15
N TYR A 466 2.24 1.53 -15.06
CA TYR A 466 1.31 0.74 -15.89
C TYR A 466 1.09 1.38 -17.26
N ILE A 467 0.67 2.63 -17.27
CA ILE A 467 0.48 3.45 -18.49
C ILE A 467 1.21 4.78 -18.34
N ALA A 468 1.55 5.40 -19.46
CA ALA A 468 2.06 6.77 -19.43
C ALA A 468 0.96 7.71 -18.90
N GLY A 469 1.31 8.51 -17.89
CA GLY A 469 0.37 9.43 -17.25
C GLY A 469 1.10 10.52 -16.49
N THR A 470 0.42 11.67 -16.31
CA THR A 470 0.96 12.82 -15.59
C THR A 470 -0.10 13.44 -14.68
N ALA A 471 0.33 13.93 -13.53
CA ALA A 471 -0.51 14.75 -12.65
C ALA A 471 0.37 15.68 -11.83
N SER A 472 -0.09 16.91 -11.59
CA SER A 472 0.73 17.83 -10.78
C SER A 472 0.80 17.38 -9.34
N VAL A 473 -0.30 16.88 -8.78
CA VAL A 473 -0.39 16.39 -7.38
C VAL A 473 -1.21 15.11 -7.35
N CYS A 474 -0.85 14.13 -6.53
CA CYS A 474 -1.73 13.00 -6.25
C CYS A 474 -2.95 13.46 -5.43
N PHE A 475 -2.73 13.95 -4.21
CA PHE A 475 -3.79 14.34 -3.28
C PHE A 475 -3.68 15.80 -2.91
N THR A 476 -4.80 16.52 -3.06
CA THR A 476 -4.96 17.87 -2.53
C THR A 476 -6.06 17.86 -1.47
N ILE A 477 -5.71 18.16 -0.23
CA ILE A 477 -6.61 18.20 0.92
C ILE A 477 -6.82 19.67 1.31
N ASN A 478 -8.01 20.20 1.00
CA ASN A 478 -8.40 21.57 1.34
C ASN A 478 -9.37 21.62 2.55
N SER A 479 -10.09 20.52 2.84
CA SER A 479 -10.97 20.42 4.01
C SER A 479 -10.16 20.21 5.29
N ASN A 480 -10.68 20.73 6.40
CA ASN A 480 -10.13 20.51 7.73
C ASN A 480 -10.44 19.11 8.26
N ASP A 481 -9.73 18.71 9.32
CA ASP A 481 -9.98 17.50 10.12
C ASP A 481 -9.92 16.16 9.34
N VAL A 482 -9.39 16.12 8.12
CA VAL A 482 -9.34 14.90 7.34
C VAL A 482 -8.38 13.90 7.97
N ILE A 483 -8.76 12.62 7.97
CA ILE A 483 -7.91 11.50 8.38
C ILE A 483 -7.47 10.75 7.12
N ASP A 484 -6.15 10.65 6.91
CA ASP A 484 -5.52 9.82 5.88
C ASP A 484 -4.84 8.62 6.57
N ASP A 485 -5.32 7.42 6.31
CA ASP A 485 -4.91 6.20 7.02
C ASP A 485 -4.43 5.14 6.02
N ASP A 486 -3.13 5.15 5.76
CA ASP A 486 -2.39 4.35 4.80
C ASP A 486 -2.60 4.78 3.34
N SER A 487 -1.72 5.66 2.88
CA SER A 487 -1.69 6.09 1.48
C SER A 487 -0.28 6.00 0.90
N TRP A 488 -0.16 5.36 -0.26
CA TRP A 488 1.07 5.38 -1.05
C TRP A 488 0.88 6.22 -2.31
N LEU A 489 1.62 7.31 -2.38
CA LEU A 489 1.55 8.31 -3.44
C LEU A 489 2.83 8.22 -4.28
N TRP A 490 2.75 7.52 -5.39
CA TRP A 490 3.92 7.07 -6.14
C TRP A 490 3.99 7.68 -7.56
N ARG A 491 5.05 8.43 -7.80
CA ARG A 491 5.51 8.68 -9.16
C ARG A 491 6.42 7.52 -9.55
N ALA A 492 5.96 6.63 -10.43
CA ALA A 492 6.68 5.42 -10.75
C ALA A 492 8.12 5.70 -11.25
N ASP A 493 9.07 4.96 -10.70
CA ASP A 493 10.49 4.96 -11.07
C ASP A 493 10.84 3.85 -12.06
N HIS A 494 9.93 2.88 -12.25
CA HIS A 494 10.06 1.77 -13.21
C HIS A 494 8.72 1.43 -13.86
N GLY A 495 8.75 0.60 -14.92
CA GLY A 495 7.57 0.25 -15.70
C GLY A 495 7.40 1.09 -16.96
N THR A 496 6.18 1.28 -17.43
CA THR A 496 5.83 1.98 -18.67
C THR A 496 5.65 3.48 -18.43
N GLY A 497 6.18 4.31 -19.35
CA GLY A 497 5.95 5.76 -19.32
C GLY A 497 6.64 6.46 -18.15
N VAL A 498 7.79 5.98 -17.70
CA VAL A 498 8.59 6.55 -16.62
C VAL A 498 9.78 7.35 -17.14
N GLY A 499 10.18 8.38 -16.40
CA GLY A 499 11.34 9.24 -16.67
C GLY A 499 11.05 10.70 -16.35
N TRP A 500 12.10 11.51 -16.21
CA TRP A 500 12.04 12.89 -15.72
C TRP A 500 10.97 13.75 -16.42
N THR A 501 10.79 13.57 -17.73
CA THR A 501 9.81 14.32 -18.54
C THR A 501 8.63 13.48 -19.01
N ALA A 502 8.55 12.21 -18.63
CA ALA A 502 7.50 11.30 -19.08
C ALA A 502 6.30 11.25 -18.11
N ASN A 503 6.55 10.94 -16.84
CA ASN A 503 5.53 10.89 -15.80
C ASN A 503 5.73 12.05 -14.80
N MET A 504 5.58 13.28 -15.29
CA MET A 504 5.78 14.47 -14.47
C MET A 504 4.78 14.56 -13.32
N SER A 505 5.30 14.88 -12.14
CA SER A 505 4.51 15.13 -10.93
C SER A 505 5.28 16.05 -9.99
N ASN A 506 4.62 17.08 -9.48
CA ASN A 506 5.26 18.00 -8.55
C ASN A 506 5.28 17.44 -7.13
N SER A 507 4.14 16.99 -6.61
CA SER A 507 4.01 16.55 -5.21
C SER A 507 3.08 15.35 -5.06
N GLY A 508 3.35 14.52 -4.06
CA GLY A 508 2.43 13.45 -3.68
C GLY A 508 1.20 14.02 -2.99
N ILE A 509 1.39 14.78 -1.93
CA ILE A 509 0.29 15.38 -1.18
C ILE A 509 0.52 16.88 -0.94
N VAL A 510 -0.55 17.65 -1.07
CA VAL A 510 -0.63 19.07 -0.66
C VAL A 510 -1.79 19.22 0.31
N VAL A 511 -1.49 19.59 1.55
CA VAL A 511 -2.47 19.76 2.63
C VAL A 511 -2.64 21.24 2.92
N ASN A 512 -3.80 21.78 2.55
CA ASN A 512 -4.19 23.16 2.81
C ASN A 512 -5.15 23.29 3.99
N GLY A 513 -5.89 22.23 4.33
CA GLY A 513 -6.80 22.18 5.46
C GLY A 513 -6.07 22.13 6.79
N ASP A 514 -6.71 22.66 7.83
CA ASP A 514 -6.23 22.61 9.21
C ASP A 514 -6.59 21.26 9.87
N ASP A 515 -5.83 20.86 10.88
CA ASP A 515 -6.05 19.69 11.74
C ASP A 515 -6.15 18.34 10.99
N VAL A 516 -5.47 18.23 9.83
CA VAL A 516 -5.39 16.99 9.05
C VAL A 516 -4.43 16.01 9.71
N THR A 517 -4.86 14.76 9.86
CA THR A 517 -4.06 13.69 10.48
C THR A 517 -3.74 12.60 9.46
N ALA A 518 -2.46 12.23 9.34
CA ALA A 518 -2.01 11.12 8.49
C ALA A 518 -1.34 10.02 9.32
N TYR A 519 -1.76 8.76 9.10
CA TYR A 519 -1.13 7.55 9.61
C TYR A 519 -0.61 6.73 8.42
N GLY A 520 0.70 6.44 8.37
CA GLY A 520 1.24 5.66 7.26
C GLY A 520 1.21 6.40 5.92
N LEU A 521 1.83 7.58 5.87
CA LEU A 521 1.97 8.35 4.64
C LEU A 521 3.26 7.94 3.92
N PHE A 522 3.10 7.31 2.76
CA PHE A 522 4.20 6.97 1.86
C PHE A 522 4.13 7.89 0.64
N SER A 523 5.19 8.61 0.32
CA SER A 523 5.21 9.53 -0.83
C SER A 523 6.56 9.54 -1.51
N GLU A 524 6.59 9.22 -2.82
CA GLU A 524 7.84 8.86 -3.48
C GLU A 524 7.99 9.40 -4.88
N HIS A 525 9.22 9.84 -5.17
CA HIS A 525 9.77 10.20 -6.48
C HIS A 525 9.16 11.44 -7.16
N HIS A 526 8.31 12.20 -6.49
CA HIS A 526 7.78 13.45 -7.04
C HIS A 526 8.89 14.48 -7.23
N GLN A 527 8.73 15.36 -8.21
CA GLN A 527 9.80 16.24 -8.68
C GLN A 527 10.01 17.51 -7.84
N SER A 528 9.07 17.81 -6.92
CA SER A 528 9.20 18.87 -5.90
C SER A 528 9.05 18.25 -4.51
N PHE A 529 8.28 18.86 -3.60
CA PHE A 529 8.04 18.29 -2.27
C PHE A 529 7.21 17.00 -2.37
N GLN A 530 7.63 15.95 -1.69
CA GLN A 530 6.83 14.72 -1.63
C GLN A 530 5.57 14.97 -0.80
N ALA A 531 5.69 15.72 0.31
CA ALA A 531 4.57 16.17 1.15
C ALA A 531 4.73 17.66 1.48
N LEU A 532 3.68 18.46 1.20
CA LEU A 532 3.63 19.89 1.47
C LEU A 532 2.45 20.23 2.38
N TRP A 533 2.76 20.81 3.55
CA TRP A 533 1.78 21.17 4.58
C TRP A 533 1.63 22.69 4.68
N ASN A 534 0.46 23.21 4.31
CA ASN A 534 0.11 24.63 4.36
C ASN A 534 -0.88 24.96 5.49
N GLY A 535 -1.63 23.95 5.99
CA GLY A 535 -2.59 24.10 7.09
C GLY A 535 -1.94 23.95 8.46
N ASN A 536 -2.55 24.54 9.49
CA ASN A 536 -2.14 24.42 10.89
C ASN A 536 -2.65 23.11 11.51
N GLY A 537 -2.06 22.70 12.63
CA GLY A 537 -2.53 21.54 13.40
C GLY A 537 -2.31 20.19 12.73
N GLY A 538 -1.64 20.17 11.57
CA GLY A 538 -1.34 18.93 10.87
C GLY A 538 -0.58 17.93 11.76
N SER A 539 -0.94 16.65 11.69
CA SER A 539 -0.32 15.59 12.48
C SER A 539 0.04 14.39 11.61
N VAL A 540 1.28 13.91 11.71
CA VAL A 540 1.77 12.76 10.93
C VAL A 540 2.37 11.70 11.85
N TYR A 541 1.91 10.46 11.69
CA TYR A 541 2.40 9.30 12.40
C TYR A 541 2.89 8.29 11.38
N PHE A 542 4.19 8.19 11.24
CA PHE A 542 4.93 7.50 10.21
C PHE A 542 4.85 8.18 8.83
N TYR A 543 6.01 8.63 8.41
CA TYR A 543 6.25 9.11 7.05
C TYR A 543 7.42 8.33 6.43
N GLN A 544 7.18 7.74 5.27
CA GLN A 544 8.21 7.07 4.48
C GLN A 544 8.27 7.74 3.12
N SER A 545 9.49 8.06 2.67
CA SER A 545 9.65 8.73 1.40
C SER A 545 10.94 8.34 0.70
N GLU A 546 10.85 8.29 -0.61
CA GLU A 546 11.99 8.19 -1.51
C GLU A 546 12.02 9.43 -2.41
N MET A 547 13.19 10.11 -2.44
CA MET A 547 13.41 11.24 -3.33
C MET A 547 13.45 10.78 -4.79
N PRO A 548 13.18 11.64 -5.81
CA PRO A 548 13.24 11.24 -7.20
C PRO A 548 14.65 10.75 -7.55
N TYR A 549 14.75 9.58 -8.20
CA TYR A 549 16.04 8.97 -8.59
C TYR A 549 16.65 9.62 -9.84
N ASP A 550 15.81 10.21 -10.70
CA ASP A 550 16.09 10.58 -12.07
C ASP A 550 16.28 12.09 -12.37
N PRO A 551 16.57 13.01 -11.41
CA PRO A 551 16.95 14.36 -11.78
C PRO A 551 18.15 14.32 -12.73
N PRO A 552 18.08 14.95 -13.93
CA PRO A 552 19.13 14.81 -14.93
C PRO A 552 20.44 15.52 -14.54
N ASN A 553 20.36 16.56 -13.74
CA ASN A 553 21.47 17.30 -13.14
C ASN A 553 20.92 18.25 -12.07
N GLN A 554 21.82 18.85 -11.25
CA GLN A 554 21.43 19.77 -10.18
C GLN A 554 20.62 20.96 -10.70
N GLY A 555 21.04 21.58 -11.81
CA GLY A 555 20.36 22.76 -12.34
C GLY A 555 18.92 22.52 -12.82
N ALA A 556 18.53 21.25 -13.04
CA ALA A 556 17.16 20.86 -13.37
C ALA A 556 16.32 20.52 -12.13
N TRP A 557 16.94 20.47 -10.95
CA TRP A 557 16.27 20.12 -9.71
C TRP A 557 16.77 21.03 -8.57
N MET A 558 16.16 22.21 -8.51
CA MET A 558 16.45 23.29 -7.57
C MET A 558 15.16 23.81 -6.98
N GLU A 559 15.06 23.96 -5.64
CA GLU A 559 13.93 24.64 -5.00
C GLU A 559 14.00 26.16 -5.26
N SER A 560 15.20 26.71 -5.17
CA SER A 560 15.48 28.12 -5.49
C SER A 560 16.86 28.24 -6.18
N PRO A 561 17.22 29.42 -6.73
CA PRO A 561 18.56 29.60 -7.31
C PRO A 561 19.73 29.35 -6.35
N SER A 562 19.49 29.28 -5.06
CA SER A 562 20.49 29.09 -4.01
C SER A 562 20.28 27.81 -3.19
N GLU A 563 19.25 27.01 -3.51
CA GLU A 563 18.89 25.84 -2.71
C GLU A 563 18.77 24.60 -3.60
N ASP A 564 19.64 23.65 -3.34
CA ASP A 564 19.77 22.42 -4.10
C ASP A 564 18.64 21.44 -3.76
N GLY A 565 17.93 20.97 -4.79
CA GLY A 565 16.85 20.00 -4.67
C GLY A 565 15.61 20.54 -3.97
N TYR A 566 14.72 19.67 -3.58
CA TYR A 566 13.52 19.95 -2.78
C TYR A 566 13.55 19.05 -1.56
N ALA A 567 13.16 19.59 -0.42
CA ALA A 567 12.92 18.77 0.75
C ALA A 567 11.83 17.73 0.46
N SER A 568 11.97 16.54 1.00
CA SER A 568 10.91 15.53 0.88
C SER A 568 9.66 15.97 1.63
N TYR A 569 9.83 16.48 2.85
CA TYR A 569 8.76 16.94 3.72
C TYR A 569 8.88 18.43 3.99
N LYS A 570 7.87 19.19 3.57
CA LYS A 570 7.85 20.66 3.76
C LYS A 570 6.63 21.07 4.57
N VAL A 571 6.88 21.79 5.66
CA VAL A 571 5.89 22.59 6.37
C VAL A 571 6.10 24.06 6.00
N SER A 572 5.06 24.72 5.45
CA SER A 572 5.15 26.09 4.95
C SER A 572 5.43 27.10 6.08
N ASP A 573 6.11 28.19 5.74
CA ASP A 573 6.58 29.20 6.69
C ASP A 573 5.48 29.90 7.52
N ASN A 574 4.25 29.91 7.01
CA ASN A 574 3.08 30.46 7.70
C ASN A 574 2.44 29.51 8.72
N VAL A 575 2.83 28.25 8.75
CA VAL A 575 2.30 27.26 9.70
C VAL A 575 2.92 27.46 11.07
N THR A 576 2.09 27.52 12.09
CA THR A 576 2.48 27.77 13.47
C THR A 576 2.40 26.55 14.38
N THR A 577 1.62 25.54 13.96
CA THR A 577 1.42 24.28 14.70
C THR A 577 1.48 23.09 13.76
N HIS A 578 2.37 22.14 14.06
CA HIS A 578 2.50 20.89 13.32
C HIS A 578 3.18 19.83 14.18
N LEU A 579 2.77 18.57 14.05
CA LEU A 579 3.30 17.46 14.82
C LEU A 579 3.65 16.29 13.90
N ALA A 580 4.86 15.75 13.97
CA ALA A 580 5.22 14.58 13.19
C ALA A 580 6.10 13.59 13.97
N PHE A 581 5.84 12.31 13.79
CA PHE A 581 6.54 11.20 14.43
C PHE A 581 7.04 10.18 13.41
N GLY A 582 8.31 9.77 13.51
CA GLY A 582 8.87 8.68 12.74
C GLY A 582 8.94 8.99 11.24
N LEU A 583 9.78 9.95 10.85
CA LEU A 583 9.96 10.34 9.46
C LEU A 583 11.23 9.71 8.89
N GLY A 584 11.09 8.94 7.82
CA GLY A 584 12.19 8.33 7.09
C GLY A 584 12.26 8.84 5.65
N VAL A 585 13.42 9.39 5.27
CA VAL A 585 13.66 9.88 3.90
C VAL A 585 14.85 9.15 3.29
N TYR A 586 14.60 8.52 2.16
CA TYR A 586 15.59 7.79 1.39
C TYR A 586 15.96 8.56 0.11
N SER A 587 17.22 8.46 -0.30
CA SER A 587 17.68 8.95 -1.60
C SER A 587 18.60 7.95 -2.29
N PHE A 588 18.37 7.79 -3.59
CA PHE A 588 19.21 7.02 -4.50
C PHE A 588 19.23 7.74 -5.85
N PHE A 589 20.19 8.66 -6.03
CA PHE A 589 20.24 9.46 -7.24
C PHE A 589 21.03 8.77 -8.36
N ASP A 590 20.48 8.71 -9.57
CA ASP A 590 21.16 8.22 -10.77
C ASP A 590 22.32 9.16 -11.19
N ASN A 591 22.24 10.44 -10.84
CA ASN A 591 23.21 11.48 -11.15
C ASN A 591 23.72 12.15 -9.86
N PRO A 592 24.90 12.82 -9.89
CA PRO A 592 25.46 13.49 -8.71
C PRO A 592 24.70 14.79 -8.39
N VAL A 593 23.50 14.65 -7.84
CA VAL A 593 22.66 15.75 -7.35
C VAL A 593 22.50 15.68 -5.83
N HIS A 594 22.17 16.81 -5.24
CA HIS A 594 21.99 16.93 -3.79
C HIS A 594 20.65 17.58 -3.47
N ALA A 595 20.07 17.20 -2.33
CA ALA A 595 19.04 17.97 -1.64
C ALA A 595 19.67 18.70 -0.47
N ALA A 596 19.36 19.98 -0.30
CA ALA A 596 19.85 20.76 0.83
C ALA A 596 19.38 20.16 2.15
N ASN A 597 18.10 19.81 2.23
CA ASN A 597 17.48 19.23 3.41
C ASN A 597 16.57 18.04 3.02
N ALA A 598 16.41 17.08 3.94
CA ALA A 598 15.33 16.09 3.83
C ALA A 598 13.98 16.67 4.27
N ILE A 599 14.01 17.51 5.29
CA ILE A 599 12.83 18.09 5.95
C ILE A 599 13.04 19.58 6.12
N GLU A 600 12.01 20.36 5.82
CA GLU A 600 12.00 21.82 6.02
C GLU A 600 10.74 22.25 6.75
N THR A 601 10.94 23.05 7.80
CA THR A 601 9.85 23.50 8.67
C THR A 601 10.10 24.92 9.19
N PRO A 602 9.05 25.66 9.56
CA PRO A 602 9.23 26.88 10.36
C PRO A 602 9.90 26.58 11.69
N THR A 603 10.56 27.60 12.25
CA THR A 603 11.12 27.53 13.59
C THR A 603 10.14 28.12 14.61
N GLY A 604 9.50 27.29 15.41
CA GLY A 604 8.56 27.73 16.44
C GLY A 604 8.23 26.61 17.42
N SER A 605 7.83 26.96 18.64
CA SER A 605 7.52 25.97 19.68
C SER A 605 6.27 25.10 19.38
N GLY A 606 5.45 25.49 18.41
CA GLY A 606 4.30 24.72 17.96
C GLY A 606 4.63 23.73 16.84
N ILE A 607 5.86 23.76 16.30
CA ILE A 607 6.34 22.80 15.30
C ILE A 607 7.15 21.74 16.03
N VAL A 608 6.67 20.52 16.03
CA VAL A 608 7.25 19.42 16.80
C VAL A 608 7.52 18.22 15.88
N MET A 609 8.80 17.93 15.70
CA MET A 609 9.25 16.83 14.85
C MET A 609 10.00 15.81 15.72
N HIS A 610 9.52 14.57 15.74
CA HIS A 610 10.10 13.51 16.56
C HIS A 610 10.64 12.38 15.68
N HIS A 611 11.91 12.01 15.92
CA HIS A 611 12.53 10.84 15.32
C HIS A 611 12.54 10.90 13.79
N MET A 612 13.51 11.63 13.29
CA MET A 612 13.77 11.77 11.86
C MET A 612 15.00 10.96 11.48
N MET A 613 14.96 10.30 10.35
CA MET A 613 16.12 9.61 9.80
C MET A 613 16.25 9.84 8.31
N THR A 614 17.49 9.81 7.82
CA THR A 614 17.81 9.83 6.40
C THR A 614 18.72 8.67 6.03
N TYR A 615 18.57 8.18 4.82
CA TYR A 615 19.47 7.20 4.22
C TYR A 615 19.80 7.65 2.80
N SER A 616 21.08 7.74 2.46
CA SER A 616 21.55 8.03 1.11
C SER A 616 22.44 6.93 0.62
N SER A 617 22.18 6.47 -0.61
CA SER A 617 23.06 5.54 -1.34
C SER A 617 23.24 6.04 -2.77
N ALA A 618 24.24 5.53 -3.47
CA ALA A 618 24.68 5.96 -4.80
C ALA A 618 25.41 7.31 -4.83
N THR A 619 25.29 8.07 -5.94
CA THR A 619 26.00 9.34 -6.16
C THR A 619 25.13 10.53 -5.74
N GLY A 620 25.73 11.53 -5.08
CA GLY A 620 24.95 12.65 -4.51
C GLY A 620 24.42 12.32 -3.11
N GLY A 621 23.38 13.00 -2.65
CA GLY A 621 22.78 12.72 -1.34
C GLY A 621 21.99 13.87 -0.74
N ILE A 622 21.63 13.69 0.52
CA ILE A 622 20.95 14.68 1.35
C ILE A 622 21.99 15.35 2.25
N ASN A 623 22.09 16.68 2.20
CA ASN A 623 23.11 17.41 2.95
C ASN A 623 22.79 17.52 4.44
N ASP A 624 21.52 17.77 4.79
CA ASP A 624 21.07 17.90 6.16
C ASP A 624 19.72 17.21 6.39
N ILE A 625 19.48 16.75 7.61
CA ILE A 625 18.21 16.10 7.97
C ILE A 625 17.09 17.14 7.99
N ILE A 626 17.28 18.25 8.72
CA ILE A 626 16.27 19.30 8.87
C ILE A 626 16.91 20.70 9.01
N ASN A 627 16.46 21.65 8.17
CA ASN A 627 16.79 23.09 8.28
C ASN A 627 18.30 23.36 8.47
N GLY A 628 19.15 22.73 7.68
CA GLY A 628 20.60 22.90 7.76
C GLY A 628 21.25 22.24 8.98
N THR A 629 20.60 21.24 9.58
CA THR A 629 21.13 20.49 10.73
C THR A 629 21.00 18.99 10.55
N GLY A 630 21.84 18.23 11.28
CA GLY A 630 21.87 16.78 11.26
C GLY A 630 22.98 16.19 10.40
N GLY A 631 23.69 17.02 9.64
CA GLY A 631 24.80 16.64 8.78
C GLY A 631 24.41 15.77 7.60
N PRO A 632 25.35 15.49 6.70
CA PRO A 632 25.06 14.73 5.49
C PRO A 632 24.63 13.30 5.82
N ALA A 633 23.57 12.86 5.16
CA ALA A 633 23.17 11.47 5.18
C ALA A 633 24.22 10.60 4.46
N THR A 634 24.74 9.62 5.18
CA THR A 634 25.66 8.62 4.61
C THR A 634 24.92 7.30 4.43
N ALA A 635 25.24 6.26 5.18
CA ALA A 635 24.44 5.04 5.17
C ALA A 635 23.18 5.16 6.05
N TYR A 636 23.30 5.89 7.16
CA TYR A 636 22.20 6.11 8.10
C TYR A 636 22.52 7.30 8.97
N SER A 637 21.62 8.27 9.05
CA SER A 637 21.70 9.43 9.92
C SER A 637 20.34 9.62 10.61
N ALA A 638 20.35 9.91 11.92
CA ALA A 638 19.13 10.11 12.72
C ALA A 638 19.23 11.35 13.61
N ASN A 639 18.10 12.03 13.81
CA ASN A 639 17.97 13.20 14.68
C ASN A 639 16.73 13.10 15.60
#